data_1eef152aa0bc31d011523186ce5f4fca
#
_entry.id   1eef152aa0bc31d011523186ce5f4fca
#
_cell.length_a   1.000
_cell.length_b   1.000
_cell.length_c   1.000
_cell.angle_alpha   90.00
_cell.angle_beta   90.00
_cell.angle_gamma   90.00
#
_symmetry.space_group_name_H-M   'P 1'
#
loop_
_entity.id
_entity.type
_entity.pdbx_description
1 polymer ?
#
loop_
_entity_poly.entity_id
_entity_poly.type
_entity_poly.pdbx_seq_one_letter_code
_entity_poly.pdbx_strand_id
1 'polypeptide(L)'
;MKKKTFVYLITCLLFLMVLTPFNVSAVTKNIYKNNKTPYVVKTSDVIDTINRETNTPINQYNGGCRYNIQGWVYVYVEGEPYNRGVQYGYLLADEIIDLITRWSNMIHNHPMIKPLSKHFSQTKHDKISQIWWSFCRSQCTRVYGDKFEVYNEYQQEMQGIADGVNLRGGKIFGENVTYEDILTLNLMYELLSKITYNGLQKGFHPLYSLYHSLQDEIPSLSCVKPLGFTLEFIDYPVHHKCNGFIATGNATTHGQIVMANSMWSTSSGASGWWWSYYITFRWNIVLDVNPTRGCRFIMASAPGYIWSNHDFYQNKNGIVFLETTDPQGLWDNKGFPLVIRARNAVQYSNSIDDVIHYLKDKNDGCMNAVWVIGDTKTGEIARFELGYKHSWTNRTFNGFYWSSNNPFDLKVRLEKIHLKDLFKDLFFYIFFKSKNIVYELPRYHPSPRDLKFEELGNKYYGYIDVDVVKEIMSTDPIVKWSPDCKITDSFLLEHNGLEVFIGNPAGRNREIINLEHPMPRVETIPPAGWVKIYGLPNVKEKQIPYKPCQQDNEPTVKWKYNTNVETNFSSASSIIKDNVLYSTFSTGEIIVLNTTSGTLIWNDTIGGENPTKPTIADGKIFVGTKEGLETFDVNWMMHGIKRLGKITSTPVVVNDTVFAGTATGELYALDIKNSTVLWTITLPGEIHISNPYKGVIFVAAGTNCYAVTIENGTVLWSFNTTGVITTPPYTTEGIVYLGSWDTYLYAIYAVNGTLKWKYETGWGVETIPLVSNDLVFIGSHDNNFYAIYKNNGTLRWLFTCKAGIHSSPVTNKEYILFGCDDGYLYCLNKTNGDLVWSFSPGETIQNWINYDTTPILSNIAVDNETTYFGVNGFIYALIL
;
A
#
# COMPACT_ATOMS: atom_id res chain seq x y z
N MET A 1 49.23 -12.89 -26.47
CA MET A 1 49.45 -11.60 -25.81
C MET A 1 48.15 -10.79 -25.63
N LYS A 2 47.27 -10.71 -26.64
CA LYS A 2 46.06 -9.83 -26.59
C LYS A 2 45.00 -10.21 -25.52
N LYS A 3 44.83 -11.46 -25.11
CA LYS A 3 43.85 -11.85 -24.06
C LYS A 3 44.31 -11.50 -22.63
N LYS A 4 45.61 -11.62 -22.34
CA LYS A 4 46.14 -11.27 -21.00
C LYS A 4 46.13 -9.75 -20.75
N THR A 5 46.42 -8.94 -21.76
CA THR A 5 46.42 -7.48 -21.68
C THR A 5 45.00 -6.95 -21.49
N PHE A 6 43.98 -7.56 -22.12
CA PHE A 6 42.59 -7.18 -21.98
C PHE A 6 42.05 -7.51 -20.55
N VAL A 7 42.40 -8.66 -19.99
CA VAL A 7 42.07 -9.03 -18.61
C VAL A 7 42.75 -8.09 -17.62
N TYR A 8 44.04 -7.76 -17.82
CA TYR A 8 44.74 -6.78 -16.96
C TYR A 8 44.15 -5.39 -17.04
N LEU A 9 43.74 -4.91 -18.24
CA LEU A 9 43.11 -3.61 -18.41
C LEU A 9 41.73 -3.54 -17.69
N ILE A 10 40.97 -4.59 -17.82
CA ILE A 10 39.67 -4.71 -17.09
C ILE A 10 39.88 -4.78 -15.58
N THR A 11 40.87 -5.53 -15.11
CA THR A 11 41.21 -5.62 -13.70
C THR A 11 41.71 -4.30 -13.14
N CYS A 12 42.52 -3.55 -13.89
CA CYS A 12 43.01 -2.21 -13.51
C CYS A 12 41.89 -1.17 -13.54
N LEU A 13 40.98 -1.21 -14.52
CA LEU A 13 39.81 -0.33 -14.59
C LEU A 13 38.82 -0.61 -13.45
N LEU A 14 38.64 -1.88 -13.10
CA LEU A 14 37.82 -2.30 -11.95
C LEU A 14 38.46 -1.86 -10.63
N PHE A 15 39.78 -1.95 -10.52
CA PHE A 15 40.51 -1.49 -9.33
C PHE A 15 40.47 0.03 -9.19
N LEU A 16 40.53 0.80 -10.27
CA LEU A 16 40.38 2.25 -10.27
C LEU A 16 38.96 2.71 -9.91
N MET A 17 37.92 2.01 -10.36
CA MET A 17 36.54 2.32 -10.01
C MET A 17 36.19 1.99 -8.54
N VAL A 18 36.89 1.04 -7.92
CA VAL A 18 36.69 0.64 -6.52
C VAL A 18 37.49 1.52 -5.56
N LEU A 19 38.58 2.14 -6.05
CA LEU A 19 39.56 2.85 -5.21
C LEU A 19 39.42 4.39 -5.21
N THR A 20 38.40 4.98 -5.84
CA THR A 20 38.18 6.42 -5.66
C THR A 20 37.72 6.69 -4.22
N PRO A 21 38.61 7.21 -3.35
CA PRO A 21 38.18 7.60 -2.01
C PRO A 21 37.36 8.88 -2.10
N PHE A 22 36.10 8.80 -1.71
CA PHE A 22 35.36 9.99 -1.35
C PHE A 22 35.79 10.40 0.06
N ASN A 23 36.46 11.51 0.18
CA ASN A 23 36.67 12.17 1.47
C ASN A 23 35.35 12.76 1.91
N VAL A 24 34.56 12.03 2.69
CA VAL A 24 33.45 12.58 3.45
C VAL A 24 34.09 13.27 4.68
N SER A 25 34.69 14.42 4.48
CA SER A 25 34.85 15.37 5.56
C SER A 25 33.45 15.87 5.94
N ALA A 26 33.14 15.91 7.23
CA ALA A 26 32.01 16.69 7.73
C ALA A 26 32.10 18.07 7.05
N VAL A 27 31.13 18.37 6.18
CA VAL A 27 31.22 19.58 5.36
C VAL A 27 30.91 20.76 6.23
N THR A 28 31.99 21.39 6.73
CA THR A 28 31.93 22.73 7.31
C THR A 28 32.20 23.73 6.18
N LYS A 29 31.17 24.29 5.57
CA LYS A 29 31.35 25.47 4.71
C LYS A 29 30.12 26.39 4.65
N ASN A 30 30.39 27.59 4.96
CA ASN A 30 29.89 28.98 4.75
C ASN A 30 28.65 29.16 3.82
N ILE A 31 27.55 29.51 4.40
CA ILE A 31 26.71 30.74 4.45
C ILE A 31 26.28 31.34 3.12
N TYR A 32 24.98 31.24 2.87
CA TYR A 32 24.17 32.32 2.30
C TYR A 32 23.03 32.64 3.27
N LYS A 33 23.09 33.83 3.89
CA LYS A 33 21.99 34.38 4.70
C LYS A 33 20.90 34.90 3.76
N ASN A 34 19.73 34.28 3.82
CA ASN A 34 18.48 34.90 3.40
C ASN A 34 17.54 34.97 4.62
N ASN A 35 17.18 36.21 4.99
CA ASN A 35 16.31 36.53 6.12
C ASN A 35 14.88 36.00 5.85
N LYS A 36 14.51 34.88 6.44
CA LYS A 36 13.12 34.54 6.73
C LYS A 36 12.97 34.37 8.25
N THR A 37 12.02 35.10 8.82
CA THR A 37 11.63 35.01 10.23
C THR A 37 11.19 33.57 10.53
N PRO A 38 11.67 32.94 11.60
CA PRO A 38 11.29 31.58 11.95
C PRO A 38 9.82 31.51 12.38
N TYR A 39 9.10 30.54 11.86
CA TYR A 39 7.75 30.19 12.30
C TYR A 39 7.85 29.44 13.64
N VAL A 40 7.44 30.05 14.71
CA VAL A 40 7.37 29.42 16.04
C VAL A 40 6.04 28.68 16.13
N VAL A 41 6.05 27.36 16.07
CA VAL A 41 4.88 26.52 16.37
C VAL A 41 4.57 26.68 17.86
N LYS A 42 3.38 27.16 18.18
CA LYS A 42 2.93 27.25 19.57
C LYS A 42 2.60 25.84 20.07
N THR A 43 3.14 25.47 21.21
CA THR A 43 2.89 24.18 21.89
C THR A 43 1.41 23.89 22.14
N SER A 44 0.55 24.92 22.20
CA SER A 44 -0.91 24.78 22.32
C SER A 44 -1.57 24.15 21.11
N ASP A 45 -1.06 24.33 19.90
CA ASP A 45 -1.68 23.86 18.68
C ASP A 45 -1.45 22.35 18.47
N VAL A 46 -0.33 21.84 19.02
CA VAL A 46 0.05 20.42 18.94
C VAL A 46 -0.75 19.57 19.93
N ILE A 47 -1.01 20.08 21.13
CA ILE A 47 -1.78 19.36 22.16
C ILE A 47 -3.26 19.23 21.76
N ASP A 48 -3.80 20.22 21.07
CA ASP A 48 -5.18 20.19 20.56
C ASP A 48 -5.36 19.14 19.43
N THR A 49 -4.35 18.92 18.59
CA THR A 49 -4.40 17.91 17.54
C THR A 49 -4.38 16.50 18.14
N ILE A 50 -3.55 16.24 19.15
CA ILE A 50 -3.46 14.97 19.88
C ILE A 50 -4.82 14.59 20.51
N ASN A 51 -5.51 15.56 21.09
CA ASN A 51 -6.78 15.33 21.80
C ASN A 51 -7.98 15.12 20.86
N ARG A 52 -7.90 15.52 19.61
CA ARG A 52 -9.02 15.37 18.63
C ARG A 52 -8.95 14.07 17.81
N GLU A 53 -7.76 13.58 17.52
CA GLU A 53 -7.57 12.45 16.62
C GLU A 53 -7.61 11.06 17.30
N THR A 54 -7.44 11.01 18.65
CA THR A 54 -7.24 9.73 19.37
C THR A 54 -8.28 9.40 20.43
N ASN A 55 -9.42 10.08 20.45
CA ASN A 55 -10.35 10.01 21.59
C ASN A 55 -11.16 8.70 21.72
N THR A 56 -11.20 7.82 20.71
CA THR A 56 -11.91 6.54 20.83
C THR A 56 -11.19 5.43 20.08
N PRO A 57 -10.65 4.40 20.75
CA PRO A 57 -10.06 3.26 20.06
C PRO A 57 -11.14 2.48 19.31
N ILE A 58 -10.80 2.01 18.10
CA ILE A 58 -11.69 1.15 17.32
C ILE A 58 -11.81 -0.22 17.96
N ASN A 59 -10.73 -0.71 18.60
CA ASN A 59 -10.70 -1.97 19.29
C ASN A 59 -9.76 -1.92 20.49
N GLN A 60 -10.10 -2.63 21.57
CA GLN A 60 -9.30 -2.73 22.81
C GLN A 60 -9.31 -4.16 23.31
N TYR A 61 -8.17 -4.60 23.87
CA TYR A 61 -8.06 -5.89 24.53
C TYR A 61 -6.96 -5.85 25.60
N ASN A 62 -7.34 -6.10 26.87
CA ASN A 62 -6.40 -6.23 28.01
C ASN A 62 -5.33 -5.15 28.10
N GLY A 63 -5.68 -3.87 27.93
CA GLY A 63 -4.75 -2.74 27.94
C GLY A 63 -4.22 -2.35 26.54
N GLY A 64 -4.24 -3.24 25.58
CA GLY A 64 -3.91 -2.95 24.20
C GLY A 64 -5.03 -2.20 23.48
N CYS A 65 -4.67 -1.28 22.58
CA CYS A 65 -5.60 -0.44 21.84
C CYS A 65 -5.24 -0.34 20.37
N ARG A 66 -6.26 -0.27 19.50
CA ARG A 66 -6.12 -0.02 18.07
C ARG A 66 -6.88 1.22 17.65
N TYR A 67 -6.24 2.06 16.85
CA TYR A 67 -6.81 3.25 16.24
C TYR A 67 -6.52 3.24 14.74
N ASN A 68 -7.45 3.75 13.95
CA ASN A 68 -7.17 4.08 12.56
C ASN A 68 -6.99 5.60 12.47
N ILE A 69 -5.85 6.05 11.98
CA ILE A 69 -5.49 7.46 11.90
C ILE A 69 -5.13 7.77 10.45
N GLN A 70 -6.06 8.34 9.71
CA GLN A 70 -5.85 8.78 8.31
C GLN A 70 -5.13 7.72 7.43
N GLY A 71 -5.63 6.47 7.46
CA GLY A 71 -5.06 5.36 6.70
C GLY A 71 -3.89 4.63 7.35
N TRP A 72 -3.42 5.08 8.52
CA TRP A 72 -2.50 4.35 9.36
C TRP A 72 -3.24 3.60 10.45
N VAL A 73 -2.77 2.40 10.76
CA VAL A 73 -3.23 1.63 11.90
C VAL A 73 -2.24 1.83 13.05
N TYR A 74 -2.64 2.61 14.05
CA TYR A 74 -1.86 2.76 15.27
C TYR A 74 -2.27 1.67 16.26
N VAL A 75 -1.30 0.92 16.77
CA VAL A 75 -1.52 -0.14 17.75
C VAL A 75 -0.63 0.08 18.95
N TYR A 76 -1.23 0.19 20.12
CA TYR A 76 -0.53 0.22 21.40
C TYR A 76 -0.68 -1.14 22.10
N VAL A 77 0.45 -1.67 22.58
CA VAL A 77 0.50 -2.90 23.39
C VAL A 77 1.45 -2.73 24.57
N GLU A 78 1.14 -3.38 25.68
CA GLU A 78 1.92 -3.23 26.92
C GLU A 78 2.04 -4.50 27.76
N GLY A 79 2.98 -4.47 28.70
CA GLY A 79 3.12 -5.50 29.74
C GLY A 79 4.13 -6.60 29.41
N GLU A 80 3.97 -7.75 30.07
CA GLU A 80 4.83 -8.92 29.90
C GLU A 80 4.77 -9.45 28.44
N PRO A 81 5.85 -10.08 27.96
CA PRO A 81 5.98 -10.50 26.57
C PRO A 81 4.78 -11.27 26.02
N TYR A 82 4.35 -12.31 26.72
CA TYR A 82 3.20 -13.11 26.31
C TYR A 82 1.91 -12.26 26.22
N ASN A 83 1.64 -11.45 27.26
CA ASN A 83 0.40 -10.67 27.35
C ASN A 83 0.33 -9.60 26.24
N ARG A 84 1.42 -8.86 25.99
CA ARG A 84 1.46 -7.89 24.87
C ARG A 84 1.35 -8.58 23.51
N GLY A 85 1.89 -9.80 23.39
CA GLY A 85 1.69 -10.63 22.20
C GLY A 85 0.22 -11.00 21.99
N VAL A 86 -0.49 -11.42 23.05
CA VAL A 86 -1.93 -11.71 22.97
C VAL A 86 -2.72 -10.47 22.57
N GLN A 87 -2.43 -9.30 23.14
CA GLN A 87 -3.02 -8.03 22.75
C GLN A 87 -2.82 -7.76 21.26
N TYR A 88 -1.60 -7.85 20.78
CA TYR A 88 -1.23 -7.59 19.40
C TYR A 88 -1.93 -8.55 18.42
N GLY A 89 -1.87 -9.86 18.72
CA GLY A 89 -2.53 -10.89 17.91
C GLY A 89 -4.05 -10.72 17.86
N TYR A 90 -4.68 -10.39 19.00
CA TYR A 90 -6.12 -10.15 19.05
C TYR A 90 -6.53 -8.90 18.27
N LEU A 91 -5.78 -7.80 18.38
CA LEU A 91 -6.12 -6.52 17.75
C LEU A 91 -5.92 -6.53 16.24
N LEU A 92 -5.03 -7.39 15.72
CA LEU A 92 -4.68 -7.49 14.31
C LEU A 92 -4.87 -8.89 13.73
N ALA A 93 -5.78 -9.69 14.27
CA ALA A 93 -5.96 -11.09 13.88
C ALA A 93 -6.19 -11.25 12.37
N ASP A 94 -7.09 -10.48 11.82
CA ASP A 94 -7.48 -10.56 10.41
C ASP A 94 -6.32 -10.16 9.49
N GLU A 95 -5.60 -9.10 9.84
CA GLU A 95 -4.43 -8.62 9.10
C GLU A 95 -3.26 -9.60 9.15
N ILE A 96 -3.06 -10.25 10.29
CA ILE A 96 -1.99 -11.27 10.45
C ILE A 96 -2.31 -12.49 9.57
N ILE A 97 -3.56 -12.94 9.56
CA ILE A 97 -4.00 -14.05 8.71
C ILE A 97 -3.85 -13.68 7.23
N ASP A 98 -4.33 -12.51 6.82
CA ASP A 98 -4.18 -12.02 5.45
C ASP A 98 -2.70 -12.02 5.04
N LEU A 99 -1.82 -11.51 5.89
CA LEU A 99 -0.40 -11.42 5.58
C LEU A 99 0.26 -12.81 5.46
N ILE A 100 -0.03 -13.75 6.38
CA ILE A 100 0.48 -15.13 6.29
C ILE A 100 -0.02 -15.80 5.02
N THR A 101 -1.27 -15.60 4.68
CA THR A 101 -1.88 -16.19 3.48
C THR A 101 -1.24 -15.63 2.21
N ARG A 102 -0.95 -14.33 2.15
CA ARG A 102 -0.22 -13.72 1.03
C ARG A 102 1.17 -14.33 0.86
N TRP A 103 1.91 -14.50 1.94
CA TRP A 103 3.20 -15.18 1.92
C TRP A 103 3.08 -16.64 1.45
N SER A 104 2.03 -17.34 1.87
CA SER A 104 1.76 -18.72 1.46
C SER A 104 1.50 -18.84 -0.03
N ASN A 105 0.78 -17.89 -0.61
CA ASN A 105 0.43 -17.89 -2.03
C ASN A 105 1.56 -17.42 -2.94
N MET A 106 2.64 -16.91 -2.40
CA MET A 106 3.77 -16.41 -3.20
C MET A 106 4.34 -17.47 -4.15
N ILE A 107 4.29 -18.75 -3.81
CA ILE A 107 4.80 -19.86 -4.61
C ILE A 107 4.16 -19.95 -5.99
N HIS A 108 2.91 -19.51 -6.14
CA HIS A 108 2.18 -19.53 -7.41
C HIS A 108 2.79 -18.57 -8.46
N ASN A 109 3.59 -17.59 -8.02
CA ASN A 109 4.33 -16.71 -8.93
C ASN A 109 5.66 -17.32 -9.41
N HIS A 110 6.05 -18.48 -8.90
CA HIS A 110 7.24 -19.17 -9.39
C HIS A 110 7.13 -19.41 -10.91
N PRO A 111 8.14 -19.07 -11.74
CA PRO A 111 8.05 -19.10 -13.21
C PRO A 111 7.56 -20.43 -13.80
N MET A 112 7.85 -21.54 -13.13
CA MET A 112 7.43 -22.88 -13.59
C MET A 112 6.03 -23.27 -13.08
N ILE A 113 5.52 -22.62 -12.03
CA ILE A 113 4.19 -22.89 -11.48
C ILE A 113 3.16 -21.93 -12.06
N LYS A 114 3.51 -20.66 -12.22
CA LYS A 114 2.63 -19.59 -12.70
C LYS A 114 1.85 -19.94 -13.99
N PRO A 115 2.47 -20.50 -15.05
CA PRO A 115 1.72 -20.87 -16.25
C PRO A 115 0.69 -21.96 -16.01
N LEU A 116 0.94 -22.85 -15.04
CA LEU A 116 0.09 -24.01 -14.71
C LEU A 116 -1.02 -23.63 -13.74
N SER A 117 -0.76 -22.64 -12.87
CA SER A 117 -1.68 -22.23 -11.80
C SER A 117 -3.01 -21.71 -12.35
N LYS A 118 -3.03 -21.13 -13.55
CA LYS A 118 -4.24 -20.66 -14.24
C LYS A 118 -5.30 -21.75 -14.42
N HIS A 119 -4.91 -23.03 -14.36
CA HIS A 119 -5.78 -24.19 -14.57
C HIS A 119 -6.03 -24.99 -13.28
N PHE A 120 -5.61 -24.47 -12.12
CA PHE A 120 -5.79 -25.18 -10.86
C PHE A 120 -7.18 -24.90 -10.27
N SER A 121 -7.77 -25.92 -9.63
CA SER A 121 -8.92 -25.73 -8.76
C SER A 121 -8.50 -25.01 -7.46
N GLN A 122 -9.43 -24.38 -6.76
CA GLN A 122 -9.14 -23.73 -5.47
C GLN A 122 -8.47 -24.69 -4.49
N THR A 123 -9.03 -25.88 -4.31
CA THR A 123 -8.43 -26.92 -3.44
C THR A 123 -6.97 -27.21 -3.78
N LYS A 124 -6.63 -27.19 -5.06
CA LYS A 124 -5.25 -27.40 -5.51
C LYS A 124 -4.35 -26.20 -5.23
N HIS A 125 -4.87 -24.98 -5.39
CA HIS A 125 -4.16 -23.76 -4.96
C HIS A 125 -3.84 -23.79 -3.48
N ASP A 126 -4.85 -24.07 -2.65
CA ASP A 126 -4.69 -24.12 -1.18
C ASP A 126 -3.67 -25.17 -0.78
N LYS A 127 -3.70 -26.33 -1.41
CA LYS A 127 -2.76 -27.42 -1.16
C LYS A 127 -1.31 -27.03 -1.49
N ILE A 128 -1.10 -26.38 -2.62
CA ILE A 128 0.24 -25.89 -3.03
C ILE A 128 0.74 -24.79 -2.10
N SER A 129 -0.13 -23.86 -1.71
CA SER A 129 0.18 -22.80 -0.74
C SER A 129 0.53 -23.38 0.63
N GLN A 130 -0.21 -24.39 1.08
CA GLN A 130 0.06 -25.12 2.31
C GLN A 130 1.41 -25.85 2.30
N ILE A 131 1.76 -26.49 1.18
CA ILE A 131 3.06 -27.14 0.99
C ILE A 131 4.18 -26.10 1.10
N TRP A 132 4.07 -24.97 0.42
CA TRP A 132 5.05 -23.88 0.47
C TRP A 132 5.18 -23.32 1.87
N TRP A 133 4.08 -23.01 2.54
CA TRP A 133 4.10 -22.46 3.91
C TRP A 133 4.70 -23.44 4.91
N SER A 134 4.33 -24.71 4.82
CA SER A 134 4.90 -25.77 5.65
C SER A 134 6.41 -25.93 5.44
N PHE A 135 6.89 -25.80 4.20
CA PHE A 135 8.31 -25.74 3.89
C PHE A 135 8.98 -24.54 4.57
N CYS A 136 8.43 -23.33 4.44
CA CYS A 136 8.97 -22.13 5.08
C CYS A 136 9.05 -22.29 6.60
N ARG A 137 7.99 -22.79 7.24
CA ARG A 137 7.95 -23.09 8.68
C ARG A 137 9.07 -24.02 9.09
N SER A 138 9.19 -25.14 8.40
CA SER A 138 10.24 -26.12 8.68
C SER A 138 11.66 -25.53 8.56
N GLN A 139 11.89 -24.68 7.55
CA GLN A 139 13.21 -24.05 7.38
C GLN A 139 13.48 -22.98 8.45
N CYS A 140 12.51 -22.12 8.76
CA CYS A 140 12.66 -21.09 9.81
C CYS A 140 12.89 -21.70 11.18
N THR A 141 12.10 -22.70 11.57
CA THR A 141 12.26 -23.41 12.86
C THR A 141 13.62 -24.11 12.96
N ARG A 142 14.04 -24.80 11.89
CA ARG A 142 15.32 -25.51 11.87
C ARG A 142 16.55 -24.59 11.98
N VAL A 143 16.47 -23.39 11.36
CA VAL A 143 17.63 -22.48 11.28
C VAL A 143 17.69 -21.52 12.45
N TYR A 144 16.53 -21.13 12.97
CA TYR A 144 16.43 -20.04 13.93
C TYR A 144 15.69 -20.38 15.22
N GLY A 145 15.03 -21.53 15.34
CA GLY A 145 14.27 -21.89 16.54
C GLY A 145 15.10 -21.77 17.81
N ASP A 146 16.31 -22.32 17.80
CA ASP A 146 17.26 -22.27 18.92
C ASP A 146 17.71 -20.83 19.28
N LYS A 147 17.69 -19.91 18.34
CA LYS A 147 18.08 -18.51 18.58
C LYS A 147 17.03 -17.76 19.41
N PHE A 148 15.74 -18.06 19.18
CA PHE A 148 14.63 -17.48 19.94
C PHE A 148 14.46 -18.13 21.31
N GLU A 149 14.92 -19.38 21.51
CA GLU A 149 15.00 -19.98 22.85
C GLU A 149 15.93 -19.18 23.78
N VAL A 150 17.03 -18.63 23.25
CA VAL A 150 17.93 -17.74 23.99
C VAL A 150 17.25 -16.43 24.37
N TYR A 151 16.36 -15.92 23.50
CA TYR A 151 15.57 -14.71 23.72
C TYR A 151 14.11 -15.06 24.00
N ASN A 152 13.89 -15.78 25.10
CA ASN A 152 12.59 -16.31 25.52
C ASN A 152 11.48 -15.24 25.56
N GLU A 153 11.81 -13.96 25.80
CA GLU A 153 10.81 -12.87 25.75
C GLU A 153 10.18 -12.71 24.35
N TYR A 154 10.95 -12.85 23.27
CA TYR A 154 10.42 -12.75 21.90
C TYR A 154 9.67 -14.01 21.50
N GLN A 155 10.12 -15.17 21.98
CA GLN A 155 9.39 -16.42 21.83
C GLN A 155 8.01 -16.34 22.48
N GLN A 156 7.95 -15.85 23.74
CA GLN A 156 6.70 -15.65 24.45
C GLN A 156 5.79 -14.61 23.76
N GLU A 157 6.36 -13.52 23.26
CA GLU A 157 5.59 -12.51 22.53
C GLU A 157 4.99 -13.10 21.25
N MET A 158 5.74 -13.84 20.45
CA MET A 158 5.24 -14.51 19.26
C MET A 158 4.22 -15.61 19.56
N GLN A 159 4.40 -16.38 20.63
CA GLN A 159 3.38 -17.31 21.09
C GLN A 159 2.10 -16.59 21.47
N GLY A 160 2.21 -15.48 22.20
CA GLY A 160 1.07 -14.63 22.54
C GLY A 160 0.35 -14.09 21.30
N ILE A 161 1.09 -13.69 20.25
CA ILE A 161 0.49 -13.25 18.99
C ILE A 161 -0.36 -14.38 18.38
N ALA A 162 0.17 -15.60 18.29
CA ALA A 162 -0.56 -16.74 17.77
C ALA A 162 -1.86 -17.01 18.58
N ASP A 163 -1.72 -17.02 19.90
CA ASP A 163 -2.87 -17.26 20.79
C ASP A 163 -3.91 -16.12 20.71
N GLY A 164 -3.46 -14.88 20.57
CA GLY A 164 -4.34 -13.72 20.37
C GLY A 164 -5.16 -13.81 19.08
N VAL A 165 -4.54 -14.25 17.99
CA VAL A 165 -5.24 -14.52 16.71
C VAL A 165 -6.28 -15.62 16.90
N ASN A 166 -5.91 -16.71 17.56
CA ASN A 166 -6.80 -17.85 17.80
C ASN A 166 -7.98 -17.49 18.70
N LEU A 167 -7.77 -16.64 19.72
CA LEU A 167 -8.84 -16.13 20.59
C LEU A 167 -9.90 -15.36 19.82
N ARG A 168 -9.52 -14.73 18.69
CA ARG A 168 -10.45 -14.05 17.80
C ARG A 168 -11.09 -14.99 16.76
N GLY A 169 -10.77 -16.27 16.80
CA GLY A 169 -11.28 -17.27 15.85
C GLY A 169 -10.52 -17.36 14.54
N GLY A 170 -9.37 -16.67 14.44
CA GLY A 170 -8.54 -16.69 13.25
C GLY A 170 -7.96 -18.07 12.96
N LYS A 171 -7.90 -18.44 11.66
CA LYS A 171 -7.39 -19.73 11.19
C LYS A 171 -6.60 -19.58 9.91
N ILE A 172 -5.62 -20.45 9.70
CA ILE A 172 -4.85 -20.56 8.47
C ILE A 172 -5.02 -21.98 7.93
N PHE A 173 -5.48 -22.12 6.68
CA PHE A 173 -5.83 -23.42 6.08
C PHE A 173 -6.79 -24.27 6.93
N GLY A 174 -7.69 -23.62 7.66
CA GLY A 174 -8.63 -24.27 8.56
C GLY A 174 -8.07 -24.64 9.95
N GLU A 175 -6.76 -24.48 10.18
CA GLU A 175 -6.06 -24.80 11.42
C GLU A 175 -5.80 -23.55 12.27
N ASN A 176 -5.59 -23.74 13.57
CA ASN A 176 -5.18 -22.66 14.46
C ASN A 176 -3.78 -22.14 14.09
N VAL A 177 -3.58 -20.84 14.26
CA VAL A 177 -2.27 -20.20 14.09
C VAL A 177 -1.34 -20.68 15.20
N THR A 178 -0.12 -21.05 14.85
CA THR A 178 0.89 -21.53 15.78
C THR A 178 2.02 -20.52 15.98
N TYR A 179 2.84 -20.75 17.01
CA TYR A 179 4.08 -20.01 17.22
C TYR A 179 4.99 -20.04 15.97
N GLU A 180 5.11 -21.21 15.32
CA GLU A 180 5.93 -21.38 14.13
C GLU A 180 5.42 -20.58 12.94
N ASP A 181 4.12 -20.33 12.85
CA ASP A 181 3.56 -19.44 11.82
C ASP A 181 4.02 -18.01 12.03
N ILE A 182 3.97 -17.50 13.27
CA ILE A 182 4.42 -16.16 13.62
C ILE A 182 5.94 -16.03 13.52
N LEU A 183 6.70 -17.05 13.95
CA LEU A 183 8.14 -17.12 13.76
C LEU A 183 8.51 -17.04 12.27
N THR A 184 7.82 -17.81 11.44
CA THR A 184 8.04 -17.85 10.00
C THR A 184 7.73 -16.50 9.38
N LEU A 185 6.61 -15.88 9.76
CA LEU A 185 6.23 -14.55 9.31
C LEU A 185 7.36 -13.53 9.55
N ASN A 186 7.93 -13.53 10.76
CA ASN A 186 9.01 -12.63 11.14
C ASN A 186 10.33 -12.88 10.41
N LEU A 187 10.56 -14.11 9.93
CA LEU A 187 11.81 -14.54 9.31
C LEU A 187 11.74 -14.70 7.78
N MET A 188 10.61 -14.40 7.15
CA MET A 188 10.44 -14.62 5.70
C MET A 188 11.50 -13.90 4.86
N TYR A 189 11.84 -12.66 5.19
CA TYR A 189 12.89 -11.91 4.48
C TYR A 189 14.27 -12.57 4.60
N GLU A 190 14.61 -13.04 5.81
CA GLU A 190 15.88 -13.74 6.05
C GLU A 190 15.92 -15.09 5.36
N LEU A 191 14.83 -15.85 5.41
CA LEU A 191 14.71 -17.11 4.71
C LEU A 191 14.89 -16.94 3.20
N LEU A 192 14.17 -16.00 2.60
CA LEU A 192 14.23 -15.72 1.17
C LEU A 192 15.64 -15.25 0.78
N SER A 193 16.26 -14.38 1.56
CA SER A 193 17.65 -13.95 1.34
C SER A 193 18.60 -15.12 1.37
N LYS A 194 18.49 -16.04 2.32
CA LYS A 194 19.31 -17.27 2.39
C LYS A 194 19.08 -18.20 1.21
N ILE A 195 17.85 -18.40 0.78
CA ILE A 195 17.53 -19.22 -0.39
C ILE A 195 18.12 -18.60 -1.66
N THR A 196 17.92 -17.30 -1.86
CA THR A 196 18.30 -16.59 -3.10
C THR A 196 19.82 -16.47 -3.28
N TYR A 197 20.55 -16.10 -2.23
CA TYR A 197 21.98 -15.79 -2.33
C TYR A 197 22.91 -16.98 -2.09
N ASN A 198 22.47 -18.03 -1.43
CA ASN A 198 23.35 -19.07 -0.92
C ASN A 198 22.97 -20.51 -1.25
N GLY A 199 21.91 -20.73 -1.99
CA GLY A 199 21.55 -22.07 -2.47
C GLY A 199 22.68 -22.74 -3.24
N LEU A 200 23.56 -21.96 -3.89
CA LEU A 200 24.71 -22.45 -4.65
C LEU A 200 25.90 -22.86 -3.78
N GLN A 201 26.09 -22.30 -2.58
CA GLN A 201 27.31 -22.52 -1.80
C GLN A 201 27.22 -23.67 -0.82
N LYS A 202 26.06 -24.07 -0.33
CA LYS A 202 25.90 -25.07 0.74
C LYS A 202 24.99 -26.27 0.39
N GLY A 203 24.64 -26.44 -0.88
CA GLY A 203 23.83 -27.56 -1.35
C GLY A 203 22.32 -27.30 -1.33
N PHE A 204 21.66 -27.68 -2.42
CA PHE A 204 20.24 -27.43 -2.73
C PHE A 204 19.25 -28.31 -1.96
N HIS A 205 19.71 -29.08 -0.97
CA HIS A 205 18.91 -30.13 -0.34
C HIS A 205 17.50 -29.70 0.14
N PRO A 206 17.32 -28.53 0.76
CA PRO A 206 15.96 -28.13 1.17
C PRO A 206 15.02 -27.87 0.00
N LEU A 207 15.49 -27.24 -1.09
CA LEU A 207 14.66 -26.97 -2.26
C LEU A 207 14.31 -28.22 -3.06
N TYR A 208 15.14 -29.27 -2.97
CA TYR A 208 14.79 -30.57 -3.54
C TYR A 208 13.58 -31.21 -2.85
N SER A 209 13.49 -31.11 -1.53
CA SER A 209 12.33 -31.63 -0.82
C SER A 209 11.06 -30.86 -1.16
N LEU A 210 11.14 -29.55 -1.29
CA LEU A 210 10.03 -28.72 -1.76
C LEU A 210 9.60 -29.13 -3.19
N TYR A 211 10.56 -29.29 -4.11
CA TYR A 211 10.28 -29.71 -5.47
C TYR A 211 9.53 -31.04 -5.52
N HIS A 212 9.96 -32.06 -4.77
CA HIS A 212 9.28 -33.35 -4.73
C HIS A 212 7.87 -33.27 -4.14
N SER A 213 7.70 -32.53 -3.05
CA SER A 213 6.37 -32.31 -2.47
C SER A 213 5.41 -31.58 -3.42
N LEU A 214 5.93 -30.65 -4.23
CA LEU A 214 5.14 -29.98 -5.26
C LEU A 214 4.88 -30.87 -6.48
N GLN A 215 5.79 -31.78 -6.80
CA GLN A 215 5.63 -32.72 -7.92
C GLN A 215 4.46 -33.68 -7.72
N ASP A 216 4.19 -34.08 -6.47
CA ASP A 216 3.04 -34.93 -6.14
C ASP A 216 1.71 -34.24 -6.49
N GLU A 217 1.63 -32.92 -6.30
CA GLU A 217 0.45 -32.12 -6.62
C GLU A 217 0.46 -31.58 -8.08
N ILE A 218 1.64 -31.43 -8.67
CA ILE A 218 1.81 -30.88 -10.02
C ILE A 218 2.66 -31.86 -10.85
N PRO A 219 2.09 -32.97 -11.35
CA PRO A 219 2.85 -33.99 -12.07
C PRO A 219 3.64 -33.48 -13.28
N SER A 220 3.19 -32.40 -13.92
CA SER A 220 3.90 -31.76 -15.04
C SER A 220 5.27 -31.19 -14.66
N LEU A 221 5.55 -30.94 -13.37
CA LEU A 221 6.89 -30.57 -12.91
C LEU A 221 7.92 -31.69 -13.12
N SER A 222 7.48 -32.96 -13.30
CA SER A 222 8.38 -34.08 -13.61
C SER A 222 9.15 -33.90 -14.94
N CYS A 223 8.66 -33.08 -15.84
CA CYS A 223 9.35 -32.73 -17.09
C CYS A 223 10.54 -31.77 -16.86
N VAL A 224 10.64 -31.16 -15.68
CA VAL A 224 11.68 -30.21 -15.31
C VAL A 224 12.66 -30.90 -14.36
N LYS A 225 13.97 -30.76 -14.61
CA LYS A 225 14.95 -31.28 -13.64
C LYS A 225 14.89 -30.46 -12.35
N PRO A 226 15.05 -31.09 -11.16
CA PRO A 226 15.05 -30.37 -9.88
C PRO A 226 16.02 -29.17 -9.85
N LEU A 227 17.17 -29.29 -10.52
CA LEU A 227 18.13 -28.20 -10.65
C LEU A 227 17.52 -26.97 -11.36
N GLY A 228 16.73 -27.15 -12.42
CA GLY A 228 16.07 -26.04 -13.11
C GLY A 228 15.07 -25.33 -12.22
N PHE A 229 14.25 -26.06 -11.48
CA PHE A 229 13.33 -25.50 -10.50
C PHE A 229 14.08 -24.68 -9.44
N THR A 230 15.21 -25.23 -8.94
CA THR A 230 16.03 -24.58 -7.91
C THR A 230 16.75 -23.33 -8.42
N LEU A 231 17.21 -23.32 -9.69
CA LEU A 231 17.89 -22.17 -10.27
C LEU A 231 16.99 -20.94 -10.38
N GLU A 232 15.69 -21.11 -10.58
CA GLU A 232 14.72 -20.00 -10.58
C GLU A 232 14.64 -19.27 -9.24
N PHE A 233 14.95 -19.94 -8.13
CA PHE A 233 15.08 -19.30 -6.82
C PHE A 233 16.38 -18.49 -6.66
N ILE A 234 17.40 -18.73 -7.47
CA ILE A 234 18.74 -18.21 -7.27
C ILE A 234 19.08 -17.04 -8.20
N ASP A 235 18.42 -16.97 -9.34
CA ASP A 235 18.86 -16.09 -10.44
C ASP A 235 18.45 -14.60 -10.30
N TYR A 236 17.79 -14.26 -9.18
CA TYR A 236 17.28 -12.89 -8.98
C TYR A 236 17.90 -12.22 -7.77
N PRO A 237 18.71 -11.17 -7.96
CA PRO A 237 19.19 -10.38 -6.84
C PRO A 237 18.01 -9.65 -6.17
N VAL A 238 17.88 -9.81 -4.86
CA VAL A 238 16.95 -9.00 -4.05
C VAL A 238 17.52 -7.59 -3.98
N HIS A 239 16.93 -6.65 -4.70
CA HIS A 239 17.30 -5.25 -4.67
C HIS A 239 16.36 -4.51 -3.72
N HIS A 240 16.70 -4.48 -2.44
CA HIS A 240 16.09 -3.54 -1.53
C HIS A 240 16.57 -2.13 -1.88
N LYS A 241 15.68 -1.18 -1.93
CA LYS A 241 16.00 0.22 -2.15
C LYS A 241 15.22 1.05 -1.15
N CYS A 242 15.92 1.55 -0.14
CA CYS A 242 15.38 2.46 0.85
C CYS A 242 16.16 3.76 0.83
N ASN A 243 15.64 4.79 1.46
CA ASN A 243 16.31 6.05 1.64
C ASN A 243 16.24 6.45 3.12
N GLY A 244 17.34 6.95 3.62
CA GLY A 244 17.44 7.51 4.95
C GLY A 244 18.14 8.84 4.93
N PHE A 245 17.69 9.77 5.77
CA PHE A 245 18.32 11.06 5.97
C PHE A 245 18.24 11.44 7.44
N ILE A 246 19.32 12.00 7.98
CA ILE A 246 19.39 12.53 9.34
C ILE A 246 20.27 13.79 9.39
N ALA A 247 19.87 14.80 10.15
CA ALA A 247 20.61 16.04 10.35
C ALA A 247 20.57 16.47 11.81
N THR A 248 21.61 17.25 12.23
CA THR A 248 21.73 17.76 13.59
C THR A 248 22.59 19.04 13.66
N GLY A 249 22.53 19.73 14.79
CA GLY A 249 23.38 20.86 15.14
C GLY A 249 23.28 21.99 14.12
N ASN A 250 24.43 22.52 13.69
CA ASN A 250 24.47 23.64 12.76
C ASN A 250 23.84 23.36 11.37
N ALA A 251 23.50 22.13 11.05
CA ALA A 251 22.80 21.80 9.81
C ALA A 251 21.28 22.05 9.92
N THR A 252 20.72 22.06 11.12
CA THR A 252 19.29 22.19 11.37
C THR A 252 18.91 23.59 11.86
N THR A 253 17.65 23.97 11.70
CA THR A 253 17.13 25.30 12.06
C THR A 253 17.30 25.62 13.55
N HIS A 254 17.17 24.61 14.42
CA HIS A 254 17.18 24.77 15.87
C HIS A 254 18.24 23.90 16.57
N GLY A 255 19.20 23.34 15.86
CA GLY A 255 20.20 22.45 16.42
C GLY A 255 19.69 21.04 16.77
N GLN A 256 18.41 20.79 16.55
CA GLN A 256 17.76 19.52 16.89
C GLN A 256 17.99 18.45 15.82
N ILE A 257 17.83 17.17 16.23
CA ILE A 257 17.86 16.05 15.28
C ILE A 257 16.56 16.04 14.49
N VAL A 258 16.70 15.91 13.16
CA VAL A 258 15.59 15.59 12.24
C VAL A 258 15.98 14.37 11.43
N MET A 259 15.08 13.38 11.35
CA MET A 259 15.33 12.11 10.63
C MET A 259 14.15 11.73 9.75
N ALA A 260 14.44 11.18 8.57
CA ALA A 260 13.43 10.65 7.65
C ALA A 260 13.86 9.33 7.01
N ASN A 261 12.86 8.49 6.77
CA ASN A 261 12.98 7.24 6.03
C ASN A 261 11.92 7.17 4.93
N SER A 262 12.27 6.63 3.77
CA SER A 262 11.30 6.14 2.80
C SER A 262 11.73 4.79 2.27
N MET A 263 10.80 3.88 2.17
CA MET A 263 11.04 2.62 1.48
C MET A 263 10.98 2.82 -0.04
N TRP A 264 11.71 1.99 -0.76
CA TRP A 264 11.73 2.02 -2.21
C TRP A 264 11.32 0.67 -2.78
N SER A 265 10.28 0.61 -3.60
CA SER A 265 9.93 -0.60 -4.32
C SER A 265 10.16 -0.39 -5.82
N THR A 266 10.82 -1.34 -6.45
CA THR A 266 11.02 -1.30 -7.90
C THR A 266 9.78 -1.81 -8.62
N SER A 267 9.15 -0.95 -9.42
CA SER A 267 8.06 -1.32 -10.33
C SER A 267 8.56 -1.85 -11.67
N SER A 268 9.87 -1.95 -11.89
CA SER A 268 10.40 -2.46 -13.16
C SER A 268 10.33 -3.99 -13.18
N GLY A 269 9.62 -4.54 -14.16
CA GLY A 269 9.41 -5.98 -14.39
C GLY A 269 10.67 -6.85 -14.62
N ALA A 270 11.81 -6.44 -14.09
CA ALA A 270 13.07 -7.18 -14.09
C ALA A 270 13.39 -7.82 -12.74
N SER A 271 12.55 -7.66 -11.73
CA SER A 271 12.75 -8.28 -10.43
C SER A 271 11.96 -9.59 -10.35
N GLY A 272 12.60 -10.62 -9.85
CA GLY A 272 12.05 -11.95 -9.78
C GLY A 272 10.70 -12.06 -9.06
N TRP A 273 10.03 -13.15 -9.26
CA TRP A 273 8.72 -13.51 -8.70
C TRP A 273 8.64 -13.50 -7.16
N TRP A 274 9.73 -13.38 -6.45
CA TRP A 274 9.88 -13.27 -5.00
C TRP A 274 9.46 -11.94 -4.39
N TRP A 275 9.23 -10.91 -5.18
CA TRP A 275 9.08 -9.56 -4.64
C TRP A 275 7.81 -9.39 -3.86
N SER A 276 7.97 -9.57 -2.61
CA SER A 276 6.99 -9.59 -1.55
C SER A 276 6.71 -8.23 -0.94
N TYR A 277 7.36 -7.15 -1.38
CA TYR A 277 7.11 -5.82 -0.84
C TYR A 277 5.65 -5.43 -0.94
N TYR A 278 5.00 -5.81 -2.03
CA TYR A 278 3.56 -5.60 -2.17
C TYR A 278 2.72 -6.40 -1.17
N ILE A 279 3.26 -7.44 -0.61
CA ILE A 279 2.57 -8.26 0.41
C ILE A 279 2.41 -7.47 1.70
N THR A 280 3.47 -6.78 2.15
CA THR A 280 3.49 -6.07 3.42
C THR A 280 2.96 -4.64 3.34
N PHE A 281 2.99 -3.99 2.17
CA PHE A 281 2.56 -2.59 2.02
C PHE A 281 1.07 -2.33 2.07
N ARG A 282 0.25 -3.36 2.11
CA ARG A 282 -1.18 -3.18 2.33
C ARG A 282 -1.49 -2.59 3.71
N TRP A 283 -0.60 -2.85 4.68
CA TRP A 283 -0.83 -2.51 6.07
C TRP A 283 0.22 -1.49 6.56
N ASN A 284 -0.21 -0.26 6.76
CA ASN A 284 0.63 0.80 7.33
C ASN A 284 0.40 0.83 8.84
N ILE A 285 1.26 0.12 9.59
CA ILE A 285 1.12 -0.02 11.03
C ILE A 285 2.18 0.84 11.73
N VAL A 286 1.75 1.61 12.70
CA VAL A 286 2.60 2.20 13.72
C VAL A 286 2.37 1.42 15.00
N LEU A 287 3.37 0.64 15.40
CA LEU A 287 3.35 -0.19 16.58
C LEU A 287 4.07 0.52 17.73
N ASP A 288 3.32 0.83 18.79
CA ASP A 288 3.78 1.45 20.03
C ASP A 288 3.80 0.38 21.12
N VAL A 289 4.98 0.03 21.58
CA VAL A 289 5.19 -1.05 22.54
C VAL A 289 5.70 -0.48 23.87
N ASN A 290 4.98 -0.76 24.95
CA ASN A 290 5.37 -0.43 26.30
C ASN A 290 5.71 -1.71 27.11
N PRO A 291 6.95 -2.23 27.00
CA PRO A 291 7.34 -3.48 27.62
C PRO A 291 7.62 -3.30 29.11
N THR A 292 7.49 -4.38 29.90
CA THR A 292 7.92 -4.41 31.32
C THR A 292 9.43 -4.39 31.50
N ARG A 293 10.18 -4.72 30.46
CA ARG A 293 11.66 -4.68 30.42
C ARG A 293 12.13 -3.85 29.24
N GLY A 294 13.13 -3.01 29.46
CA GLY A 294 13.60 -2.06 28.46
C GLY A 294 12.75 -0.78 28.44
N CYS A 295 12.84 -0.02 27.38
CA CYS A 295 12.11 1.23 27.23
C CYS A 295 10.96 1.10 26.24
N ARG A 296 9.93 1.92 26.41
CA ARG A 296 8.85 2.10 25.41
C ARG A 296 9.44 2.56 24.08
N PHE A 297 8.94 2.03 23.00
CA PHE A 297 9.39 2.35 21.65
C PHE A 297 8.26 2.33 20.64
N ILE A 298 8.46 3.04 19.55
CA ILE A 298 7.58 3.06 18.39
C ILE A 298 8.36 2.60 17.16
N MET A 299 7.70 1.85 16.29
CA MET A 299 8.24 1.43 15.01
C MET A 299 7.15 1.37 13.94
N ALA A 300 7.51 1.65 12.70
CA ALA A 300 6.65 1.35 11.56
C ALA A 300 6.80 -0.13 11.21
N SER A 301 5.70 -0.88 11.08
CA SER A 301 5.74 -2.33 10.98
C SER A 301 4.63 -2.90 10.08
N ALA A 302 4.56 -4.22 9.99
CA ALA A 302 3.48 -4.97 9.37
C ALA A 302 2.82 -5.89 10.41
N PRO A 303 1.60 -6.41 10.14
CA PRO A 303 0.87 -7.26 11.08
C PRO A 303 1.67 -8.49 11.52
N GLY A 304 1.73 -8.73 12.83
CA GLY A 304 2.41 -9.89 13.41
C GLY A 304 3.94 -9.82 13.47
N TYR A 305 4.55 -8.74 12.98
CA TYR A 305 6.00 -8.52 13.10
C TYR A 305 6.34 -7.92 14.46
N ILE A 306 7.37 -8.46 15.11
CA ILE A 306 7.92 -7.92 16.36
C ILE A 306 9.08 -6.94 16.15
N TRP A 307 9.39 -6.58 14.91
CA TRP A 307 10.43 -5.65 14.47
C TRP A 307 9.90 -4.75 13.35
N SER A 308 10.62 -3.70 12.98
CA SER A 308 10.23 -2.84 11.87
C SER A 308 10.72 -3.43 10.55
N ASN A 309 9.81 -3.98 9.78
CA ASN A 309 10.08 -4.32 8.38
C ASN A 309 9.95 -3.10 7.44
N HIS A 310 9.63 -1.93 8.00
CA HIS A 310 9.53 -0.64 7.32
C HIS A 310 10.68 0.30 7.72
N ASP A 311 11.75 -0.27 8.27
CA ASP A 311 13.07 0.35 8.49
C ASP A 311 13.08 1.59 9.39
N PHE A 312 12.13 1.75 10.32
CA PHE A 312 12.03 2.93 11.17
C PHE A 312 11.79 2.59 12.63
N TYR A 313 12.66 3.10 13.52
CA TYR A 313 12.65 2.83 14.95
C TYR A 313 12.92 4.10 15.77
N GLN A 314 12.18 4.26 16.86
CA GLN A 314 12.46 5.27 17.88
C GLN A 314 12.08 4.78 19.26
N ASN A 315 12.81 5.18 20.30
CA ASN A 315 12.51 4.80 21.66
C ASN A 315 12.45 6.00 22.61
N LYS A 316 11.83 5.80 23.77
CA LYS A 316 11.62 6.85 24.77
C LYS A 316 12.89 7.36 25.42
N ASN A 317 14.02 6.66 25.25
CA ASN A 317 15.33 7.13 25.72
C ASN A 317 15.99 8.12 24.76
N GLY A 318 15.27 8.63 23.76
CA GLY A 318 15.77 9.63 22.82
C GLY A 318 16.60 9.06 21.68
N ILE A 319 16.58 7.74 21.49
CA ILE A 319 17.28 7.09 20.39
C ILE A 319 16.34 6.90 19.21
N VAL A 320 16.82 7.29 18.04
CA VAL A 320 16.12 7.13 16.77
C VAL A 320 17.08 6.53 15.75
N PHE A 321 16.63 5.54 14.98
CA PHE A 321 17.44 4.97 13.94
C PHE A 321 16.60 4.36 12.83
N LEU A 322 17.19 4.29 11.66
CA LEU A 322 16.60 3.64 10.49
C LEU A 322 17.66 2.85 9.73
N GLU A 323 17.18 1.92 8.95
CA GLU A 323 18.04 1.15 8.08
C GLU A 323 17.76 1.39 6.61
N THR A 324 18.76 1.07 5.79
CA THR A 324 18.57 0.81 4.37
C THR A 324 19.29 -0.50 4.06
N THR A 325 18.49 -1.51 3.84
CA THR A 325 18.97 -2.88 3.65
C THR A 325 19.92 -2.97 2.46
N ASP A 326 21.00 -3.69 2.63
CA ASP A 326 21.99 -3.91 1.60
C ASP A 326 22.10 -5.42 1.28
N PRO A 327 21.96 -5.78 0.00
CA PRO A 327 21.99 -7.20 -0.42
C PRO A 327 23.35 -7.87 -0.13
N GLN A 328 23.31 -9.15 0.09
CA GLN A 328 24.26 -9.90 0.86
C GLN A 328 25.32 -10.71 0.11
N GLY A 329 26.52 -10.81 0.70
CA GLY A 329 27.58 -11.70 0.27
C GLY A 329 27.79 -12.95 1.13
N LEU A 330 28.17 -12.76 2.38
CA LEU A 330 28.57 -13.81 3.29
C LEU A 330 27.61 -13.89 4.49
N TRP A 331 27.29 -15.11 4.92
CA TRP A 331 26.48 -15.35 6.09
C TRP A 331 26.81 -16.71 6.73
N ASP A 332 26.37 -16.91 7.98
CA ASP A 332 26.39 -18.23 8.62
C ASP A 332 25.08 -18.49 9.41
N ASN A 333 24.93 -19.73 9.92
CA ASN A 333 23.78 -20.11 10.72
C ASN A 333 24.00 -19.95 12.23
N LYS A 334 25.16 -19.46 12.67
CA LYS A 334 25.51 -19.36 14.09
C LYS A 334 25.10 -18.04 14.71
N GLY A 335 24.98 -17.01 13.88
CA GLY A 335 24.60 -15.67 14.32
C GLY A 335 23.10 -15.50 14.56
N PHE A 336 22.73 -14.33 15.06
CA PHE A 336 21.35 -13.93 15.27
C PHE A 336 20.77 -13.22 14.04
N PRO A 337 19.51 -13.50 13.70
CA PRO A 337 18.81 -12.79 12.62
C PRO A 337 18.63 -11.30 12.96
N LEU A 338 18.41 -10.48 11.93
CA LEU A 338 18.19 -9.06 12.10
C LEU A 338 17.01 -8.74 13.02
N VAL A 339 15.95 -9.54 12.97
CA VAL A 339 14.76 -9.43 13.84
C VAL A 339 15.14 -9.30 15.32
N ILE A 340 16.01 -10.19 15.83
CA ILE A 340 16.45 -10.16 17.22
C ILE A 340 17.33 -8.93 17.47
N ARG A 341 18.28 -8.66 16.61
CA ARG A 341 19.27 -7.59 16.76
C ARG A 341 18.63 -6.21 16.74
N ALA A 342 17.75 -5.94 15.77
CA ALA A 342 17.02 -4.69 15.67
C ALA A 342 16.02 -4.50 16.82
N ARG A 343 15.35 -5.58 17.24
CA ARG A 343 14.44 -5.54 18.39
C ARG A 343 15.19 -5.22 19.68
N ASN A 344 16.35 -5.84 19.95
CA ASN A 344 17.20 -5.50 21.07
C ASN A 344 17.64 -4.04 21.00
N ALA A 345 18.07 -3.56 19.83
CA ALA A 345 18.51 -2.19 19.64
C ALA A 345 17.41 -1.19 19.99
N VAL A 346 16.17 -1.35 19.53
CA VAL A 346 15.11 -0.39 19.84
C VAL A 346 14.66 -0.46 21.31
N GLN A 347 14.61 -1.65 21.88
CA GLN A 347 14.05 -1.88 23.22
C GLN A 347 15.03 -1.54 24.37
N TYR A 348 16.34 -1.72 24.14
CA TYR A 348 17.32 -1.66 25.23
C TYR A 348 18.39 -0.57 25.08
N SER A 349 18.43 0.18 23.96
CA SER A 349 19.47 1.20 23.79
C SER A 349 19.18 2.50 24.53
N ASN A 350 20.23 3.06 25.11
CA ASN A 350 20.29 4.37 25.75
C ASN A 350 21.26 5.34 25.05
N SER A 351 22.05 4.83 24.12
CA SER A 351 23.07 5.56 23.39
C SER A 351 23.23 5.02 21.96
N ILE A 352 23.91 5.75 21.10
CA ILE A 352 24.31 5.28 19.77
C ILE A 352 25.20 4.03 19.87
N ASP A 353 26.07 3.97 20.89
CA ASP A 353 26.94 2.81 21.09
C ASP A 353 26.17 1.54 21.45
N ASP A 354 25.09 1.65 22.22
CA ASP A 354 24.20 0.52 22.51
C ASP A 354 23.53 0.01 21.23
N VAL A 355 23.02 0.90 20.37
CA VAL A 355 22.43 0.52 19.07
C VAL A 355 23.44 -0.25 18.24
N ILE A 356 24.66 0.29 18.08
CA ILE A 356 25.72 -0.34 17.33
C ILE A 356 26.11 -1.70 17.95
N HIS A 357 26.19 -1.79 19.27
CA HIS A 357 26.46 -3.02 19.97
C HIS A 357 25.42 -4.11 19.65
N TYR A 358 24.12 -3.83 19.83
CA TYR A 358 23.07 -4.79 19.55
C TYR A 358 22.99 -5.20 18.08
N LEU A 359 23.18 -4.26 17.16
CA LEU A 359 23.16 -4.56 15.73
C LEU A 359 24.35 -5.43 15.29
N LYS A 360 25.49 -5.35 15.99
CA LYS A 360 26.67 -6.17 15.72
C LYS A 360 26.64 -7.53 16.42
N ASP A 361 25.91 -7.65 17.54
CA ASP A 361 25.96 -8.83 18.39
C ASP A 361 25.58 -10.08 17.59
N LYS A 362 26.56 -10.98 17.46
CA LYS A 362 26.44 -12.26 16.74
C LYS A 362 25.72 -12.11 15.38
N ASN A 363 26.06 -11.06 14.63
CA ASN A 363 25.50 -10.83 13.30
C ASN A 363 25.68 -12.04 12.39
N ASP A 364 24.58 -12.62 11.91
CA ASP A 364 24.62 -13.79 11.02
C ASP A 364 25.02 -13.45 9.58
N GLY A 365 25.06 -12.13 9.24
CA GLY A 365 25.44 -11.63 7.93
C GLY A 365 24.35 -11.72 6.86
N CYS A 366 23.19 -12.31 7.19
CA CYS A 366 22.13 -12.53 6.20
C CYS A 366 21.46 -11.24 5.75
N MET A 367 21.08 -10.41 6.71
CA MET A 367 20.50 -9.09 6.49
C MET A 367 21.43 -8.04 7.09
N ASN A 368 22.23 -7.38 6.26
CA ASN A 368 23.08 -6.27 6.66
C ASN A 368 22.49 -4.96 6.14
N ALA A 369 22.89 -3.85 6.70
CA ALA A 369 22.34 -2.55 6.34
C ALA A 369 23.33 -1.40 6.57
N VAL A 370 23.01 -0.29 5.94
CA VAL A 370 23.54 1.02 6.31
C VAL A 370 22.50 1.68 7.22
N TRP A 371 22.94 2.02 8.42
CA TRP A 371 22.12 2.62 9.46
C TRP A 371 22.42 4.09 9.59
N VAL A 372 21.43 4.93 9.82
CA VAL A 372 21.61 6.27 10.37
C VAL A 372 20.93 6.31 11.73
N ILE A 373 21.63 6.83 12.72
CA ILE A 373 21.27 6.74 14.15
C ILE A 373 21.38 8.14 14.75
N GLY A 374 20.46 8.51 15.64
CA GLY A 374 20.52 9.77 16.39
C GLY A 374 20.24 9.58 17.87
N ASP A 375 20.89 10.36 18.68
CA ASP A 375 20.63 10.50 20.12
C ASP A 375 20.23 11.95 20.44
N THR A 376 18.94 12.16 20.67
CA THR A 376 18.39 13.50 20.90
C THR A 376 18.84 14.13 22.22
N LYS A 377 19.34 13.32 23.17
CA LYS A 377 19.86 13.82 24.46
C LYS A 377 21.22 14.50 24.29
N THR A 378 22.05 13.96 23.38
CA THR A 378 23.40 14.47 23.13
C THR A 378 23.47 15.38 21.91
N GLY A 379 22.49 15.25 20.99
CA GLY A 379 22.52 15.88 19.66
C GLY A 379 23.49 15.20 18.69
N GLU A 380 24.03 14.04 19.05
CA GLU A 380 24.93 13.28 18.19
C GLU A 380 24.14 12.46 17.16
N ILE A 381 24.66 12.42 15.92
CA ILE A 381 24.19 11.52 14.89
C ILE A 381 25.32 10.65 14.36
N ALA A 382 24.98 9.44 13.89
CA ALA A 382 25.94 8.50 13.33
C ALA A 382 25.43 7.89 12.04
N ARG A 383 26.36 7.60 11.13
CA ARG A 383 26.18 6.66 10.03
C ARG A 383 26.95 5.40 10.38
N PHE A 384 26.27 4.28 10.46
CA PHE A 384 26.85 2.97 10.79
C PHE A 384 26.62 2.00 9.63
N GLU A 385 27.69 1.42 9.13
CA GLU A 385 27.68 0.45 8.04
C GLU A 385 28.09 -0.93 8.57
N LEU A 386 27.22 -1.91 8.36
CA LEU A 386 27.40 -3.26 8.86
C LEU A 386 27.49 -4.24 7.70
N GLY A 387 28.66 -4.88 7.55
CA GLY A 387 28.90 -6.08 6.77
C GLY A 387 28.83 -7.32 7.65
N TYR A 388 29.20 -8.48 7.10
CA TYR A 388 29.28 -9.73 7.87
C TYR A 388 30.44 -9.71 8.88
N LYS A 389 31.64 -9.30 8.43
CA LYS A 389 32.87 -9.29 9.25
C LYS A 389 33.35 -7.87 9.57
N HIS A 390 33.05 -6.92 8.71
CA HIS A 390 33.51 -5.55 8.82
C HIS A 390 32.35 -4.62 9.15
N SER A 391 32.66 -3.59 9.89
CA SER A 391 31.73 -2.47 10.14
C SER A 391 32.50 -1.17 10.17
N TRP A 392 31.80 -0.08 9.84
CA TRP A 392 32.36 1.26 9.84
C TRP A 392 31.36 2.23 10.45
N THR A 393 31.86 3.25 11.18
CA THR A 393 31.01 4.25 11.82
C THR A 393 31.61 5.62 11.63
N ASN A 394 30.77 6.58 11.25
CA ASN A 394 31.11 7.99 11.26
C ASN A 394 30.09 8.75 12.13
N ARG A 395 30.53 9.74 12.90
CA ARG A 395 29.71 10.47 13.90
C ARG A 395 29.92 11.96 13.79
N THR A 396 28.88 12.74 14.14
CA THR A 396 28.97 14.20 14.21
C THR A 396 27.91 14.78 15.14
N PHE A 397 28.20 15.94 15.68
CA PHE A 397 27.24 16.82 16.39
C PHE A 397 26.77 17.98 15.49
N ASN A 398 27.33 18.11 14.28
CA ASN A 398 27.04 19.21 13.37
C ASN A 398 27.12 18.72 11.95
N GLY A 399 25.99 18.50 11.30
CA GLY A 399 25.96 18.02 9.93
C GLY A 399 24.79 17.12 9.61
N PHE A 400 24.92 16.37 8.55
CA PHE A 400 23.90 15.43 8.10
C PHE A 400 24.54 14.16 7.51
N TYR A 401 23.81 13.07 7.62
CA TYR A 401 24.11 11.81 6.94
C TYR A 401 22.89 11.34 6.15
N TRP A 402 23.16 10.51 5.15
CA TRP A 402 22.11 9.82 4.40
C TRP A 402 22.48 8.34 4.17
N SER A 403 21.52 7.59 3.75
CA SER A 403 21.68 6.20 3.33
C SER A 403 20.79 5.90 2.12
N SER A 404 21.35 5.21 1.15
CA SER A 404 20.70 4.84 -0.11
C SER A 404 21.04 3.41 -0.54
N ASN A 405 21.22 2.50 0.41
CA ASN A 405 21.64 1.10 0.25
C ASN A 405 23.09 0.93 -0.24
N ASN A 406 23.92 1.97 -0.13
CA ASN A 406 25.29 1.94 -0.59
C ASN A 406 26.26 2.22 0.57
N PRO A 407 27.08 1.26 1.02
CA PRO A 407 28.11 1.53 2.00
C PRO A 407 29.22 2.40 1.41
N PHE A 408 29.78 3.29 2.25
CA PHE A 408 30.93 4.14 1.89
C PHE A 408 32.25 3.44 2.15
N ASP A 409 32.30 2.63 3.24
CA ASP A 409 33.51 1.91 3.60
C ASP A 409 33.84 0.81 2.60
N LEU A 410 35.11 0.81 2.16
CA LEU A 410 35.57 -0.13 1.15
C LEU A 410 35.53 -1.59 1.64
N LYS A 411 35.84 -1.85 2.90
CA LYS A 411 35.88 -3.22 3.43
C LYS A 411 34.47 -3.80 3.53
N VAL A 412 33.51 -2.99 4.02
CA VAL A 412 32.08 -3.37 4.04
C VAL A 412 31.58 -3.61 2.62
N ARG A 413 31.96 -2.76 1.68
CA ARG A 413 31.57 -2.85 0.26
C ARG A 413 32.12 -4.11 -0.41
N LEU A 414 33.39 -4.46 -0.14
CA LEU A 414 34.04 -5.63 -0.72
C LEU A 414 33.41 -6.95 -0.26
N GLU A 415 32.85 -7.01 0.93
CA GLU A 415 32.10 -8.21 1.41
C GLU A 415 30.84 -8.49 0.59
N LYS A 416 30.32 -7.50 -0.13
CA LYS A 416 29.06 -7.53 -0.86
C LYS A 416 29.22 -7.74 -2.36
N ILE A 417 30.46 -7.70 -2.87
CA ILE A 417 30.75 -7.85 -4.30
C ILE A 417 31.00 -9.31 -4.64
N HIS A 418 30.11 -9.92 -5.39
CA HIS A 418 30.37 -11.19 -6.06
C HIS A 418 30.97 -10.94 -7.45
N LEU A 419 32.08 -11.62 -7.76
CA LEU A 419 32.78 -11.47 -9.05
C LEU A 419 31.87 -11.69 -10.26
N LYS A 420 30.93 -12.65 -10.19
CA LYS A 420 29.97 -12.90 -11.29
C LYS A 420 29.00 -11.73 -11.50
N ASP A 421 28.56 -11.11 -10.42
CA ASP A 421 27.63 -9.98 -10.47
C ASP A 421 28.35 -8.69 -10.92
N LEU A 422 29.63 -8.57 -10.58
CA LEU A 422 30.50 -7.48 -11.06
C LEU A 422 30.60 -7.44 -12.60
N PHE A 423 30.75 -8.59 -13.24
CA PHE A 423 30.78 -8.68 -14.71
C PHE A 423 29.41 -8.38 -15.32
N LYS A 424 28.33 -8.84 -14.71
CA LYS A 424 26.96 -8.58 -15.12
C LYS A 424 26.64 -7.08 -15.01
N ASP A 425 26.93 -6.48 -13.87
CA ASP A 425 26.69 -5.06 -13.60
C ASP A 425 27.54 -4.15 -14.50
N LEU A 426 28.79 -4.51 -14.76
CA LEU A 426 29.66 -3.78 -15.69
C LEU A 426 29.14 -3.85 -17.13
N PHE A 427 28.67 -5.03 -17.57
CA PHE A 427 28.04 -5.20 -18.87
C PHE A 427 26.79 -4.34 -19.01
N PHE A 428 25.89 -4.37 -18.04
CA PHE A 428 24.68 -3.55 -18.03
C PHE A 428 24.99 -2.05 -17.95
N TYR A 429 25.95 -1.65 -17.12
CA TYR A 429 26.40 -0.25 -17.06
C TYR A 429 26.90 0.26 -18.39
N ILE A 430 27.78 -0.48 -19.07
CA ILE A 430 28.31 -0.10 -20.38
C ILE A 430 27.17 -0.03 -21.42
N PHE A 431 26.29 -1.03 -21.43
CA PHE A 431 25.18 -1.11 -22.37
C PHE A 431 24.16 0.03 -22.19
N PHE A 432 23.77 0.33 -20.95
CA PHE A 432 22.79 1.40 -20.69
C PHE A 432 23.38 2.80 -20.79
N LYS A 433 24.65 2.98 -20.42
CA LYS A 433 25.35 4.25 -20.63
C LYS A 433 25.41 4.62 -22.12
N SER A 434 25.60 3.64 -22.98
CA SER A 434 25.61 3.85 -24.43
C SER A 434 24.24 4.27 -24.99
N LYS A 435 23.15 4.07 -24.25
CA LYS A 435 21.76 4.42 -24.63
C LYS A 435 21.21 5.64 -23.88
N ASN A 436 22.01 6.39 -23.15
CA ASN A 436 21.59 7.49 -22.27
C ASN A 436 20.50 7.11 -21.24
N ILE A 437 20.40 5.83 -20.87
CA ILE A 437 19.49 5.36 -19.86
C ILE A 437 20.22 5.42 -18.52
N VAL A 438 19.68 6.15 -17.56
CA VAL A 438 20.21 6.21 -16.19
C VAL A 438 19.96 4.86 -15.52
N TYR A 439 21.02 4.05 -15.43
CA TYR A 439 20.98 2.78 -14.71
C TYR A 439 21.67 2.96 -13.35
N GLU A 440 20.91 2.85 -12.28
CA GLU A 440 21.49 2.84 -10.93
C GLU A 440 22.11 1.48 -10.66
N LEU A 441 23.41 1.46 -10.48
CA LEU A 441 24.14 0.31 -9.98
C LEU A 441 24.08 0.34 -8.44
N PRO A 442 23.22 -0.47 -7.79
CA PRO A 442 22.98 -0.35 -6.35
C PRO A 442 24.21 -0.68 -5.49
N ARG A 443 25.28 -1.18 -6.10
CA ARG A 443 26.51 -1.62 -5.41
C ARG A 443 27.66 -0.64 -5.54
N TYR A 444 27.49 0.45 -6.28
CA TYR A 444 28.55 1.41 -6.53
C TYR A 444 28.14 2.79 -6.00
N HIS A 445 28.96 3.32 -5.13
CA HIS A 445 28.83 4.67 -4.61
C HIS A 445 29.71 5.63 -5.45
N PRO A 446 29.29 6.89 -5.71
CA PRO A 446 27.97 7.44 -5.37
C PRO A 446 26.90 7.07 -6.42
N SER A 447 25.72 6.72 -5.94
CA SER A 447 24.53 6.62 -6.79
C SER A 447 23.94 7.99 -7.08
N PRO A 448 23.07 8.14 -8.10
CA PRO A 448 22.35 9.41 -8.33
C PRO A 448 21.57 9.90 -7.09
N ARG A 449 21.10 9.00 -6.23
CA ARG A 449 20.45 9.35 -4.97
C ARG A 449 21.44 9.91 -3.96
N ASP A 450 22.63 9.31 -3.84
CA ASP A 450 23.68 9.81 -2.95
C ASP A 450 24.09 11.23 -3.32
N LEU A 451 24.29 11.50 -4.60
CA LEU A 451 24.63 12.84 -5.10
C LEU A 451 23.50 13.85 -4.83
N LYS A 452 22.22 13.40 -4.95
CA LYS A 452 21.08 14.28 -4.69
C LYS A 452 20.90 14.57 -3.20
N PHE A 453 21.14 13.60 -2.32
CA PHE A 453 21.16 13.84 -0.87
C PHE A 453 22.25 14.81 -0.45
N GLU A 454 23.46 14.66 -1.01
CA GLU A 454 24.58 15.57 -0.75
C GLU A 454 24.26 16.98 -1.24
N GLU A 455 23.75 17.12 -2.46
CA GLU A 455 23.33 18.40 -3.06
C GLU A 455 22.30 19.12 -2.17
N LEU A 456 21.21 18.42 -1.80
CA LEU A 456 20.11 19.02 -1.06
C LEU A 456 20.48 19.28 0.40
N GLY A 457 21.22 18.36 1.05
CA GLY A 457 21.72 18.57 2.39
C GLY A 457 22.63 19.80 2.49
N ASN A 458 23.49 20.02 1.48
CA ASN A 458 24.34 21.22 1.39
C ASN A 458 23.52 22.48 1.07
N LYS A 459 22.55 22.38 0.16
CA LYS A 459 21.66 23.49 -0.23
C LYS A 459 20.90 24.03 0.96
N TYR A 460 20.40 23.16 1.83
CA TYR A 460 19.58 23.52 2.96
C TYR A 460 20.33 23.55 4.31
N TYR A 461 21.66 23.45 4.28
CA TYR A 461 22.48 23.47 5.49
C TYR A 461 22.20 24.73 6.35
N GLY A 462 21.87 24.54 7.61
CA GLY A 462 21.47 25.59 8.55
C GLY A 462 19.95 25.86 8.61
N TYR A 463 19.18 25.23 7.73
CA TYR A 463 17.73 25.44 7.63
C TYR A 463 16.96 24.12 7.63
N ILE A 464 17.61 22.98 7.90
CA ILE A 464 16.98 21.68 7.86
C ILE A 464 16.04 21.53 9.06
N ASP A 465 14.77 21.41 8.77
CA ASP A 465 13.67 21.06 9.67
C ASP A 465 12.80 19.98 9.03
N VAL A 466 11.67 19.66 9.68
CA VAL A 466 10.74 18.63 9.17
C VAL A 466 10.24 18.98 7.77
N ASP A 467 9.93 20.23 7.48
CA ASP A 467 9.37 20.62 6.17
C ASP A 467 10.43 20.60 5.07
N VAL A 468 11.66 21.01 5.38
CA VAL A 468 12.80 20.86 4.44
C VAL A 468 13.10 19.38 4.18
N VAL A 469 13.01 18.53 5.20
CA VAL A 469 13.21 17.09 5.01
C VAL A 469 12.10 16.47 4.18
N LYS A 470 10.84 16.92 4.30
CA LYS A 470 9.75 16.54 3.38
C LYS A 470 10.10 16.87 1.92
N GLU A 471 10.65 18.07 1.67
CA GLU A 471 11.10 18.49 0.33
C GLU A 471 12.24 17.58 -0.18
N ILE A 472 13.25 17.30 0.65
CA ILE A 472 14.35 16.40 0.31
C ILE A 472 13.81 15.02 -0.07
N MET A 473 12.95 14.44 0.76
CA MET A 473 12.39 13.11 0.57
C MET A 473 11.38 13.04 -0.58
N SER A 474 10.87 14.17 -1.04
CA SER A 474 9.94 14.29 -2.18
C SER A 474 10.64 14.60 -3.51
N THR A 475 11.96 14.73 -3.52
CA THR A 475 12.74 15.12 -4.71
C THR A 475 13.26 13.90 -5.49
N ASP A 476 13.17 13.92 -6.82
CA ASP A 476 13.81 12.91 -7.68
C ASP A 476 15.36 13.03 -7.68
N PRO A 477 16.09 11.92 -7.69
CA PRO A 477 15.65 10.52 -7.78
C PRO A 477 15.38 9.84 -6.42
N ILE A 478 15.40 10.58 -5.30
CA ILE A 478 15.21 10.02 -3.95
C ILE A 478 13.82 9.38 -3.85
N VAL A 479 12.80 10.12 -4.27
CA VAL A 479 11.39 9.72 -4.11
C VAL A 479 10.86 8.77 -5.18
N LYS A 480 11.59 8.55 -6.26
CA LYS A 480 11.08 7.99 -7.54
C LYS A 480 10.14 6.77 -7.39
N TRP A 481 10.40 5.90 -6.42
CA TRP A 481 9.67 4.64 -6.21
C TRP A 481 9.18 4.46 -4.76
N SER A 482 9.13 5.53 -3.97
CA SER A 482 8.74 5.45 -2.55
C SER A 482 7.23 5.27 -2.40
N PRO A 483 6.76 4.25 -1.65
CA PRO A 483 5.34 4.05 -1.35
C PRO A 483 4.91 4.74 -0.07
N ASP A 484 5.84 5.19 0.75
CA ASP A 484 5.62 5.81 2.04
C ASP A 484 6.80 6.70 2.43
N CYS A 485 6.61 7.52 3.45
CA CYS A 485 7.68 8.24 4.13
C CYS A 485 7.35 8.38 5.63
N LYS A 486 8.37 8.35 6.47
CA LYS A 486 8.26 8.57 7.92
C LYS A 486 9.29 9.62 8.31
N ILE A 487 8.90 10.57 9.13
CA ILE A 487 9.77 11.64 9.64
C ILE A 487 9.59 11.76 11.13
N THR A 488 10.67 12.01 11.83
CA THR A 488 10.65 12.42 13.25
C THR A 488 11.68 13.51 13.49
N ASP A 489 11.47 14.29 14.52
CA ASP A 489 12.43 15.22 15.09
C ASP A 489 12.50 15.06 16.60
N SER A 490 13.36 15.83 17.25
CA SER A 490 13.51 15.77 18.71
C SER A 490 12.20 16.05 19.45
N PHE A 491 11.36 16.95 18.94
CA PHE A 491 10.07 17.29 19.53
C PHE A 491 9.05 16.13 19.40
N LEU A 492 8.90 15.56 18.19
CA LEU A 492 8.03 14.43 17.95
C LEU A 492 8.46 13.22 18.80
N LEU A 493 9.77 13.00 18.93
CA LEU A 493 10.31 11.89 19.71
C LEU A 493 9.97 12.04 21.20
N GLU A 494 10.11 13.23 21.80
CA GLU A 494 9.73 13.50 23.19
C GLU A 494 8.26 13.15 23.46
N HIS A 495 7.40 13.34 22.47
CA HIS A 495 5.95 13.05 22.53
C HIS A 495 5.59 11.66 22.02
N ASN A 496 6.57 10.77 21.84
CA ASN A 496 6.41 9.46 21.19
C ASN A 496 5.68 9.57 19.83
N GLY A 497 6.01 10.58 19.04
CA GLY A 497 5.33 10.90 17.79
C GLY A 497 6.22 10.69 16.57
N LEU A 498 5.56 10.58 15.42
CA LEU A 498 6.20 10.63 14.11
C LEU A 498 5.23 11.23 13.09
N GLU A 499 5.76 11.79 12.03
CA GLU A 499 4.98 12.25 10.89
C GLU A 499 5.13 11.25 9.74
N VAL A 500 4.01 10.82 9.17
CA VAL A 500 3.96 9.73 8.20
C VAL A 500 3.21 10.14 6.94
N PHE A 501 3.57 9.51 5.81
CA PHE A 501 2.95 9.72 4.52
C PHE A 501 2.66 8.39 3.86
N ILE A 502 1.44 8.17 3.36
CA ILE A 502 1.09 7.03 2.51
C ILE A 502 1.14 7.46 1.05
N GLY A 503 1.71 6.63 0.20
CA GLY A 503 1.88 6.91 -1.21
C GLY A 503 3.22 7.58 -1.53
N ASN A 504 3.35 8.09 -2.75
CA ASN A 504 4.59 8.74 -3.18
C ASN A 504 4.63 10.19 -2.69
N PRO A 505 5.61 10.59 -1.85
CA PRO A 505 5.68 11.93 -1.29
C PRO A 505 5.76 13.07 -2.32
N ALA A 506 6.13 12.78 -3.58
CA ALA A 506 6.09 13.77 -4.66
C ALA A 506 4.68 13.94 -5.29
N GLY A 507 3.64 13.40 -4.68
CA GLY A 507 2.26 13.53 -5.17
C GLY A 507 1.93 12.68 -6.40
N ARG A 508 2.75 11.68 -6.72
CA ARG A 508 2.52 10.80 -7.88
C ARG A 508 1.66 9.62 -7.50
N ASN A 509 0.69 9.30 -8.34
CA ASN A 509 0.02 8.00 -8.28
C ASN A 509 1.05 6.91 -8.51
N ARG A 510 1.05 5.91 -7.65
CA ARG A 510 1.89 4.76 -7.83
C ARG A 510 1.11 3.67 -8.55
N GLU A 511 1.41 3.49 -9.84
CA GLU A 511 0.98 2.29 -10.54
C GLU A 511 1.69 1.08 -9.93
N ILE A 512 0.91 0.22 -9.33
CA ILE A 512 1.37 -1.09 -8.89
C ILE A 512 1.25 -2.00 -10.10
N ILE A 513 2.38 -2.47 -10.61
CA ILE A 513 2.38 -3.50 -11.65
C ILE A 513 1.71 -4.72 -11.05
N ASN A 514 0.50 -5.01 -11.53
CA ASN A 514 -0.22 -6.22 -11.19
C ASN A 514 0.63 -7.41 -11.62
N LEU A 515 1.17 -8.12 -10.67
CA LEU A 515 1.65 -9.47 -10.92
C LEU A 515 0.39 -10.28 -11.30
N GLU A 516 0.32 -10.71 -12.55
CA GLU A 516 -0.76 -11.58 -13.00
C GLU A 516 -0.80 -12.82 -12.11
N HIS A 517 -1.99 -13.09 -11.55
CA HIS A 517 -2.35 -14.31 -10.81
C HIS A 517 -1.29 -15.06 -9.98
N PRO A 518 -1.58 -15.47 -8.77
CA PRO A 518 -2.81 -15.38 -7.95
C PRO A 518 -2.72 -14.35 -6.81
N MET A 519 -1.88 -13.33 -6.91
CA MET A 519 -1.76 -12.32 -5.87
C MET A 519 -2.90 -11.32 -6.01
N PRO A 520 -3.59 -10.99 -4.91
CA PRO A 520 -4.58 -9.93 -4.92
C PRO A 520 -3.95 -8.63 -5.41
N ARG A 521 -4.68 -7.89 -6.25
CA ARG A 521 -4.29 -6.56 -6.67
C ARG A 521 -3.91 -5.76 -5.43
N VAL A 522 -2.69 -5.28 -5.38
CA VAL A 522 -2.39 -4.14 -4.55
C VAL A 522 -2.79 -2.94 -5.38
N GLU A 523 -3.79 -2.22 -4.93
CA GLU A 523 -4.30 -1.07 -5.67
C GLU A 523 -3.24 0.01 -5.81
N THR A 524 -3.41 0.87 -6.81
CA THR A 524 -2.64 2.11 -6.92
C THR A 524 -2.78 2.87 -5.61
N ILE A 525 -1.66 3.13 -4.93
CA ILE A 525 -1.67 3.91 -3.70
C ILE A 525 -1.50 5.38 -4.10
N PRO A 526 -2.56 6.19 -4.04
CA PRO A 526 -2.45 7.62 -4.23
C PRO A 526 -1.79 8.29 -3.02
N PRO A 527 -1.20 9.47 -3.18
CA PRO A 527 -0.63 10.21 -2.06
C PRO A 527 -1.74 10.72 -1.15
N ALA A 528 -1.72 10.33 0.14
CA ALA A 528 -2.76 10.64 1.12
C ALA A 528 -2.49 11.87 1.99
N GLY A 529 -1.31 12.49 1.85
CA GLY A 529 -0.91 13.62 2.69
C GLY A 529 -0.05 13.22 3.91
N TRP A 530 0.47 14.23 4.60
CA TRP A 530 1.28 14.05 5.81
C TRP A 530 0.39 13.99 7.05
N VAL A 531 0.63 13.00 7.90
CA VAL A 531 -0.14 12.73 9.10
C VAL A 531 0.79 12.68 10.31
N LYS A 532 0.47 13.43 11.37
CA LYS A 532 1.18 13.35 12.65
C LYS A 532 0.50 12.33 13.55
N ILE A 533 1.25 11.34 13.98
CA ILE A 533 0.82 10.32 14.93
C ILE A 533 1.61 10.52 16.21
N TYR A 534 0.91 10.62 17.34
CA TYR A 534 1.51 10.73 18.66
C TYR A 534 1.17 9.52 19.51
N GLY A 535 2.13 9.03 20.29
CA GLY A 535 1.92 7.94 21.24
C GLY A 535 0.95 8.34 22.35
N LEU A 536 0.06 7.42 22.70
CA LEU A 536 -1.02 7.70 23.67
C LEU A 536 -0.50 7.86 25.11
N PRO A 537 -0.99 8.86 25.87
CA PRO A 537 -0.89 8.85 27.32
C PRO A 537 -1.90 7.83 27.88
N ASN A 538 -1.54 7.11 28.94
CA ASN A 538 -2.30 6.07 29.65
C ASN A 538 -3.83 6.10 29.45
N VAL A 539 -4.37 5.15 28.69
CA VAL A 539 -5.81 5.02 28.40
C VAL A 539 -6.44 4.08 29.44
N LYS A 540 -7.50 4.54 30.12
CA LYS A 540 -8.34 3.69 30.99
C LYS A 540 -9.39 2.96 30.16
N GLU A 541 -9.59 1.69 30.47
CA GLU A 541 -10.43 0.74 29.73
C GLU A 541 -11.89 1.19 29.54
N LYS A 542 -12.42 0.99 28.34
CA LYS A 542 -13.82 0.71 28.06
C LYS A 542 -13.90 -0.44 27.07
N GLN A 543 -14.43 -1.56 27.48
CA GLN A 543 -14.71 -2.69 26.59
C GLN A 543 -15.91 -2.36 25.71
N ILE A 544 -15.74 -2.44 24.39
CA ILE A 544 -16.87 -2.47 23.46
C ILE A 544 -16.96 -3.91 22.91
N PRO A 545 -18.08 -4.59 23.11
CA PRO A 545 -18.25 -5.96 22.62
C PRO A 545 -18.29 -5.97 21.08
N TYR A 546 -17.46 -6.80 20.46
CA TYR A 546 -17.61 -7.19 19.08
C TYR A 546 -18.90 -7.99 18.89
N LYS A 547 -19.73 -7.55 17.95
CA LYS A 547 -20.93 -8.29 17.55
C LYS A 547 -20.63 -8.95 16.21
N PRO A 548 -20.53 -10.29 16.13
CA PRO A 548 -20.42 -10.97 14.85
C PRO A 548 -21.65 -10.68 14.00
N CYS A 549 -21.48 -10.50 12.69
CA CYS A 549 -22.62 -10.48 11.77
C CYS A 549 -23.39 -11.79 11.89
N GLN A 550 -24.59 -11.76 12.45
CA GLN A 550 -25.51 -12.88 12.36
C GLN A 550 -26.13 -12.86 10.96
N GLN A 551 -25.99 -13.97 10.29
CA GLN A 551 -26.61 -14.25 9.00
C GLN A 551 -28.08 -14.61 9.24
N ASP A 552 -28.97 -13.64 9.08
CA ASP A 552 -30.40 -13.92 9.06
C ASP A 552 -30.97 -13.39 7.73
N ASN A 553 -31.51 -14.29 6.93
CA ASN A 553 -32.19 -14.12 5.65
C ASN A 553 -31.30 -13.83 4.44
N GLU A 554 -30.93 -14.87 3.69
CA GLU A 554 -30.36 -14.70 2.35
C GLU A 554 -31.44 -14.26 1.35
N PRO A 555 -31.15 -13.27 0.47
CA PRO A 555 -32.09 -12.86 -0.58
C PRO A 555 -32.24 -13.95 -1.64
N THR A 556 -33.37 -13.99 -2.32
CA THR A 556 -33.62 -14.96 -3.36
C THR A 556 -32.96 -14.54 -4.69
N VAL A 557 -32.16 -15.43 -5.27
CA VAL A 557 -31.63 -15.22 -6.63
C VAL A 557 -32.77 -15.35 -7.64
N LYS A 558 -33.11 -14.25 -8.31
CA LYS A 558 -34.13 -14.21 -9.37
C LYS A 558 -33.63 -14.90 -10.64
N TRP A 559 -32.42 -14.55 -11.03
CA TRP A 559 -31.66 -15.17 -12.10
C TRP A 559 -30.17 -14.88 -11.99
N LYS A 560 -29.37 -15.70 -12.67
CA LYS A 560 -27.93 -15.56 -12.80
C LYS A 560 -27.55 -15.74 -14.26
N TYR A 561 -26.77 -14.83 -14.82
CA TYR A 561 -26.29 -14.90 -16.20
C TYR A 561 -24.79 -15.11 -16.23
N ASN A 562 -24.31 -16.14 -16.94
CA ASN A 562 -22.89 -16.36 -17.18
C ASN A 562 -22.44 -15.57 -18.40
N THR A 563 -21.51 -14.65 -18.23
CA THR A 563 -21.02 -13.78 -19.30
C THR A 563 -20.02 -14.48 -20.23
N ASN A 564 -19.51 -15.68 -19.82
CA ASN A 564 -18.41 -16.39 -20.47
C ASN A 564 -17.11 -15.56 -20.58
N VAL A 565 -17.01 -14.50 -19.80
CA VAL A 565 -15.82 -13.67 -19.70
C VAL A 565 -14.87 -14.34 -18.73
N GLU A 566 -13.81 -14.98 -19.27
CA GLU A 566 -12.75 -15.57 -18.47
C GLU A 566 -11.90 -14.47 -17.84
N THR A 567 -12.33 -13.94 -16.71
CA THR A 567 -11.51 -12.98 -15.95
C THR A 567 -11.65 -13.18 -14.46
N ASN A 568 -10.52 -13.10 -13.82
CA ASN A 568 -10.40 -13.26 -12.38
C ASN A 568 -10.81 -11.99 -11.60
N PHE A 569 -11.21 -10.89 -12.28
CA PHE A 569 -11.50 -9.58 -11.67
C PHE A 569 -12.39 -8.71 -12.56
N SER A 570 -13.43 -9.22 -13.17
CA SER A 570 -14.33 -8.35 -13.92
C SER A 570 -15.30 -7.62 -12.98
N SER A 571 -14.96 -6.37 -12.63
CA SER A 571 -15.97 -5.46 -12.09
C SER A 571 -16.93 -5.07 -13.21
N ALA A 572 -18.22 -5.17 -12.99
CA ALA A 572 -19.23 -4.69 -13.92
C ALA A 572 -19.77 -3.34 -13.46
N SER A 573 -19.86 -2.39 -14.37
CA SER A 573 -20.59 -1.13 -14.13
C SER A 573 -21.93 -1.17 -14.83
N SER A 574 -23.01 -1.21 -14.08
CA SER A 574 -24.36 -1.46 -14.60
C SER A 574 -25.30 -0.27 -14.47
N ILE A 575 -26.21 -0.13 -15.43
CA ILE A 575 -27.33 0.82 -15.39
C ILE A 575 -28.59 0.13 -15.93
N ILE A 576 -29.74 0.53 -15.40
CA ILE A 576 -31.04 0.02 -15.86
C ILE A 576 -31.81 1.16 -16.53
N LYS A 577 -32.39 0.84 -17.69
CA LYS A 577 -33.33 1.70 -18.38
C LYS A 577 -34.37 0.87 -19.15
N ASP A 578 -35.62 1.18 -19.01
CA ASP A 578 -36.75 0.57 -19.74
C ASP A 578 -36.74 -0.98 -19.66
N ASN A 579 -36.57 -1.55 -18.48
CA ASN A 579 -36.45 -3.00 -18.21
C ASN A 579 -35.27 -3.70 -18.90
N VAL A 580 -34.23 -2.93 -19.27
CA VAL A 580 -33.00 -3.43 -19.86
C VAL A 580 -31.84 -3.08 -18.95
N LEU A 581 -30.99 -4.07 -18.65
CA LEU A 581 -29.76 -3.92 -17.90
C LEU A 581 -28.59 -3.83 -18.88
N TYR A 582 -27.82 -2.77 -18.77
CA TYR A 582 -26.62 -2.51 -19.54
C TYR A 582 -25.41 -2.62 -18.62
N SER A 583 -24.47 -3.49 -18.90
CA SER A 583 -23.30 -3.74 -18.07
C SER A 583 -22.03 -3.71 -18.89
N THR A 584 -21.05 -2.88 -18.47
CA THR A 584 -19.69 -2.88 -19.04
C THR A 584 -18.74 -3.58 -18.07
N PHE A 585 -17.80 -4.36 -18.60
CA PHE A 585 -16.84 -5.14 -17.83
C PHE A 585 -15.42 -4.59 -17.99
N SER A 586 -14.59 -4.74 -16.97
CA SER A 586 -13.19 -4.29 -17.00
C SER A 586 -12.35 -4.89 -18.13
N THR A 587 -12.79 -5.98 -18.72
CA THR A 587 -12.17 -6.66 -19.87
C THR A 587 -12.50 -6.05 -21.22
N GLY A 588 -13.43 -5.06 -21.24
CA GLY A 588 -13.83 -4.39 -22.48
C GLY A 588 -15.08 -4.96 -23.13
N GLU A 589 -15.89 -5.73 -22.42
CA GLU A 589 -17.19 -6.19 -22.93
C GLU A 589 -18.31 -5.29 -22.45
N ILE A 590 -19.34 -5.17 -23.28
CA ILE A 590 -20.66 -4.65 -22.92
C ILE A 590 -21.68 -5.77 -23.09
N ILE A 591 -22.48 -6.01 -22.07
CA ILE A 591 -23.53 -7.05 -22.07
C ILE A 591 -24.85 -6.42 -21.71
N VAL A 592 -25.87 -6.76 -22.46
CA VAL A 592 -27.20 -6.20 -22.31
C VAL A 592 -28.23 -7.31 -22.11
N LEU A 593 -28.95 -7.23 -20.98
CA LEU A 593 -29.87 -8.27 -20.55
C LEU A 593 -31.29 -7.71 -20.32
N ASN A 594 -32.28 -8.57 -20.50
CA ASN A 594 -33.62 -8.29 -20.04
C ASN A 594 -33.69 -8.43 -18.50
N THR A 595 -34.14 -7.43 -17.81
CA THR A 595 -34.16 -7.41 -16.31
C THR A 595 -35.13 -8.42 -15.71
N THR A 596 -36.18 -8.80 -16.43
CA THR A 596 -37.19 -9.73 -15.94
C THR A 596 -36.73 -11.18 -16.05
N SER A 597 -36.13 -11.56 -17.18
CA SER A 597 -35.80 -12.95 -17.52
C SER A 597 -34.31 -13.27 -17.39
N GLY A 598 -33.42 -12.27 -17.35
CA GLY A 598 -31.97 -12.48 -17.43
C GLY A 598 -31.47 -12.92 -18.81
N THR A 599 -32.33 -12.92 -19.83
CA THR A 599 -31.93 -13.32 -21.19
C THR A 599 -31.06 -12.26 -21.86
N LEU A 600 -30.04 -12.72 -22.59
CA LEU A 600 -29.20 -11.86 -23.41
C LEU A 600 -30.03 -11.19 -24.51
N ILE A 601 -29.93 -9.89 -24.58
CA ILE A 601 -30.47 -9.08 -25.70
C ILE A 601 -29.35 -8.84 -26.70
N TRP A 602 -28.18 -8.45 -26.22
CA TRP A 602 -27.02 -8.12 -27.05
C TRP A 602 -25.72 -8.10 -26.24
N ASN A 603 -24.60 -8.35 -26.89
CA ASN A 603 -23.26 -8.14 -26.35
C ASN A 603 -22.28 -7.75 -27.46
N ASP A 604 -21.22 -7.03 -27.08
CA ASP A 604 -20.11 -6.67 -27.99
C ASP A 604 -18.82 -6.43 -27.18
N THR A 605 -17.71 -6.31 -27.89
CA THR A 605 -16.42 -5.89 -27.34
C THR A 605 -16.14 -4.46 -27.72
N ILE A 606 -15.91 -3.61 -26.71
CA ILE A 606 -15.66 -2.18 -26.85
C ILE A 606 -14.19 -1.85 -26.57
N GLY A 607 -13.72 -0.72 -27.04
CA GLY A 607 -12.34 -0.23 -27.19
C GLY A 607 -11.34 -0.41 -26.05
N GLY A 608 -11.20 -1.62 -25.50
CA GLY A 608 -10.14 -2.00 -24.59
C GLY A 608 -10.55 -2.10 -23.12
N GLU A 609 -9.55 -2.35 -22.26
CA GLU A 609 -9.75 -2.61 -20.82
C GLU A 609 -10.31 -1.41 -20.04
N ASN A 610 -11.13 -1.70 -19.05
CA ASN A 610 -11.74 -0.75 -18.10
C ASN A 610 -12.59 0.35 -18.75
N PRO A 611 -13.65 0.01 -19.51
CA PRO A 611 -14.62 0.97 -19.98
C PRO A 611 -15.40 1.57 -18.80
N THR A 612 -15.89 2.81 -18.99
CA THR A 612 -16.70 3.46 -17.97
C THR A 612 -18.11 2.87 -17.89
N LYS A 613 -18.84 3.22 -16.84
CA LYS A 613 -20.28 2.95 -16.75
C LYS A 613 -20.99 3.53 -17.97
N PRO A 614 -21.92 2.82 -18.61
CA PRO A 614 -22.68 3.35 -19.75
C PRO A 614 -23.60 4.47 -19.30
N THR A 615 -23.79 5.45 -20.18
CA THR A 615 -24.82 6.48 -20.05
C THR A 615 -25.76 6.41 -21.23
N ILE A 616 -27.07 6.46 -20.95
CA ILE A 616 -28.11 6.29 -21.97
C ILE A 616 -28.94 7.57 -22.08
N ALA A 617 -28.87 8.21 -23.24
CA ALA A 617 -29.61 9.43 -23.52
C ALA A 617 -29.91 9.56 -25.02
N ASP A 618 -31.04 10.14 -25.37
CA ASP A 618 -31.48 10.43 -26.75
C ASP A 618 -31.37 9.21 -27.68
N GLY A 619 -31.78 8.02 -27.19
CA GLY A 619 -31.70 6.77 -27.97
C GLY A 619 -30.29 6.28 -28.24
N LYS A 620 -29.28 6.84 -27.55
CA LYS A 620 -27.87 6.46 -27.69
C LYS A 620 -27.29 5.98 -26.37
N ILE A 621 -26.28 5.12 -26.47
CA ILE A 621 -25.45 4.63 -25.36
C ILE A 621 -24.07 5.23 -25.52
N PHE A 622 -23.57 5.90 -24.50
CA PHE A 622 -22.24 6.48 -24.46
C PHE A 622 -21.36 5.73 -23.47
N VAL A 623 -20.18 5.30 -23.90
CA VAL A 623 -19.20 4.60 -23.07
C VAL A 623 -17.82 5.22 -23.27
N GLY A 624 -17.17 5.59 -22.17
CA GLY A 624 -15.78 5.99 -22.21
C GLY A 624 -14.87 4.76 -22.29
N THR A 625 -13.89 4.80 -23.18
CA THR A 625 -12.95 3.70 -23.42
C THR A 625 -11.50 4.21 -23.42
N LYS A 626 -10.55 3.30 -23.57
CA LYS A 626 -9.13 3.63 -23.68
C LYS A 626 -8.81 4.54 -24.87
N GLU A 627 -9.60 4.45 -25.94
CA GLU A 627 -9.38 5.21 -27.17
C GLU A 627 -10.19 6.53 -27.24
N GLY A 628 -11.27 6.62 -26.47
CA GLY A 628 -12.14 7.78 -26.50
C GLY A 628 -13.57 7.50 -26.08
N LEU A 629 -14.51 8.31 -26.58
CA LEU A 629 -15.95 8.15 -26.34
C LEU A 629 -16.56 7.32 -27.44
N GLU A 630 -17.05 6.12 -27.09
CA GLU A 630 -17.82 5.26 -27.99
C GLU A 630 -19.31 5.52 -27.85
N THR A 631 -20.01 5.49 -29.01
CA THR A 631 -21.43 5.77 -29.09
C THR A 631 -22.14 4.69 -29.88
N PHE A 632 -23.18 4.11 -29.28
CA PHE A 632 -24.05 3.11 -29.89
C PHE A 632 -25.48 3.63 -29.93
N ASP A 633 -26.29 3.23 -30.89
CA ASP A 633 -27.73 3.45 -30.78
C ASP A 633 -28.38 2.32 -29.96
N VAL A 634 -29.62 2.53 -29.51
CA VAL A 634 -30.35 1.51 -28.75
C VAL A 634 -30.72 0.28 -29.60
N ASN A 635 -30.54 0.32 -30.89
CA ASN A 635 -30.73 -0.80 -31.84
C ASN A 635 -29.40 -1.54 -32.12
N TRP A 636 -28.36 -1.24 -31.32
CA TRP A 636 -27.07 -1.95 -31.30
C TRP A 636 -26.21 -1.77 -32.57
N MET A 637 -26.39 -0.65 -33.27
CA MET A 637 -25.45 -0.24 -34.31
C MET A 637 -24.41 0.70 -33.73
N MET A 638 -23.13 0.36 -33.84
CA MET A 638 -22.06 1.25 -33.47
C MET A 638 -22.06 2.48 -34.37
N HIS A 639 -22.27 3.68 -33.82
CA HIS A 639 -22.25 4.92 -34.59
C HIS A 639 -20.86 5.50 -34.77
N GLY A 640 -19.91 5.14 -33.93
CA GLY A 640 -18.52 5.54 -34.04
C GLY A 640 -17.82 5.79 -32.72
N ILE A 641 -16.52 6.00 -32.83
CA ILE A 641 -15.66 6.39 -31.74
C ILE A 641 -15.15 7.80 -31.96
N LYS A 642 -15.31 8.67 -30.97
CA LYS A 642 -14.63 9.94 -30.91
C LYS A 642 -13.32 9.75 -30.16
N ARG A 643 -12.20 9.79 -30.89
CA ARG A 643 -10.86 9.61 -30.31
C ARG A 643 -10.48 10.86 -29.50
N LEU A 644 -10.43 10.71 -28.17
CA LEU A 644 -10.16 11.76 -27.20
C LEU A 644 -9.03 11.36 -26.20
N GLY A 645 -8.41 10.18 -26.41
CA GLY A 645 -7.59 9.53 -25.41
C GLY A 645 -8.41 8.73 -24.40
N LYS A 646 -7.78 8.18 -23.40
CA LYS A 646 -8.42 7.35 -22.38
C LYS A 646 -9.44 8.16 -21.58
N ILE A 647 -10.72 7.85 -21.73
CA ILE A 647 -11.81 8.40 -20.91
C ILE A 647 -11.90 7.61 -19.61
N THR A 648 -11.91 8.32 -18.49
CA THR A 648 -11.99 7.74 -17.14
C THR A 648 -13.26 8.12 -16.41
N SER A 649 -13.91 9.22 -16.80
CA SER A 649 -15.20 9.62 -16.25
C SER A 649 -16.36 8.88 -16.93
N THR A 650 -17.35 8.45 -16.16
CA THR A 650 -18.66 8.11 -16.73
C THR A 650 -19.17 9.31 -17.53
N PRO A 651 -19.54 9.16 -18.82
CA PRO A 651 -20.07 10.25 -19.60
C PRO A 651 -21.33 10.85 -18.95
N VAL A 652 -21.43 12.17 -18.89
CA VAL A 652 -22.60 12.87 -18.33
C VAL A 652 -23.31 13.58 -19.46
N VAL A 653 -24.61 13.37 -19.57
CA VAL A 653 -25.43 14.02 -20.61
C VAL A 653 -26.36 15.07 -19.99
N VAL A 654 -26.30 16.29 -20.52
CA VAL A 654 -27.17 17.39 -20.13
C VAL A 654 -27.71 18.05 -21.37
N ASN A 655 -29.02 18.00 -21.55
CA ASN A 655 -29.68 18.48 -22.79
C ASN A 655 -29.02 17.80 -24.04
N ASP A 656 -28.54 18.62 -24.98
CA ASP A 656 -27.90 18.17 -26.22
C ASP A 656 -26.36 18.03 -26.09
N THR A 657 -25.81 18.00 -24.87
CA THR A 657 -24.35 17.98 -24.64
C THR A 657 -23.94 16.76 -23.85
N VAL A 658 -22.89 16.06 -24.32
CA VAL A 658 -22.18 14.96 -23.64
C VAL A 658 -20.87 15.47 -23.06
N PHE A 659 -20.66 15.28 -21.78
CA PHE A 659 -19.40 15.60 -21.09
C PHE A 659 -18.58 14.32 -20.90
N ALA A 660 -17.29 14.38 -21.26
CA ALA A 660 -16.36 13.28 -21.12
C ALA A 660 -15.01 13.80 -20.59
N GLY A 661 -14.47 13.12 -19.59
CA GLY A 661 -13.21 13.48 -18.95
C GLY A 661 -12.17 12.42 -19.15
N THR A 662 -10.92 12.83 -19.38
CA THR A 662 -9.79 11.95 -19.67
C THR A 662 -8.90 11.70 -18.45
N ALA A 663 -8.07 10.66 -18.55
CA ALA A 663 -7.01 10.37 -17.60
C ALA A 663 -5.92 11.46 -17.54
N THR A 664 -5.79 12.26 -18.58
CA THR A 664 -4.75 13.29 -18.73
C THR A 664 -5.23 14.70 -18.37
N GLY A 665 -6.50 14.80 -17.95
CA GLY A 665 -7.06 16.04 -17.40
C GLY A 665 -7.86 16.88 -18.37
N GLU A 666 -8.14 16.40 -19.59
CA GLU A 666 -9.01 17.11 -20.51
C GLU A 666 -10.48 16.80 -20.21
N LEU A 667 -11.28 17.84 -20.07
CA LEU A 667 -12.72 17.79 -20.00
C LEU A 667 -13.31 18.30 -21.32
N TYR A 668 -14.05 17.44 -22.00
CA TYR A 668 -14.72 17.77 -23.28
C TYR A 668 -16.23 17.93 -23.09
N ALA A 669 -16.79 18.91 -23.75
CA ALA A 669 -18.21 18.99 -24.02
C ALA A 669 -18.45 18.74 -25.51
N LEU A 670 -19.32 17.81 -25.83
CA LEU A 670 -19.55 17.30 -27.17
C LEU A 670 -21.07 17.44 -27.52
N ASP A 671 -21.37 17.80 -28.73
CA ASP A 671 -22.75 17.76 -29.25
C ASP A 671 -23.26 16.30 -29.31
N ILE A 672 -24.43 16.04 -28.74
CA ILE A 672 -24.97 14.67 -28.61
C ILE A 672 -25.28 14.00 -29.97
N LYS A 673 -25.59 14.80 -31.00
CA LYS A 673 -26.05 14.33 -32.30
C LYS A 673 -24.89 13.91 -33.19
N ASN A 674 -23.82 14.71 -33.22
CA ASN A 674 -22.72 14.55 -34.17
C ASN A 674 -21.33 14.39 -33.51
N SER A 675 -21.24 14.40 -32.17
CA SER A 675 -20.01 14.30 -31.40
C SER A 675 -18.96 15.38 -31.77
N THR A 676 -19.39 16.57 -32.23
CA THR A 676 -18.47 17.67 -32.39
C THR A 676 -18.10 18.28 -31.06
N VAL A 677 -16.85 18.69 -30.88
CA VAL A 677 -16.39 19.38 -29.66
C VAL A 677 -16.96 20.77 -29.62
N LEU A 678 -17.75 21.06 -28.62
CA LEU A 678 -18.31 22.40 -28.35
C LEU A 678 -17.27 23.27 -27.62
N TRP A 679 -16.66 22.70 -26.59
CA TRP A 679 -15.57 23.31 -25.87
C TRP A 679 -14.72 22.23 -25.14
N THR A 680 -13.52 22.59 -24.73
CA THR A 680 -12.64 21.77 -23.90
C THR A 680 -11.87 22.65 -22.93
N ILE A 681 -11.59 22.09 -21.73
CA ILE A 681 -10.69 22.67 -20.74
C ILE A 681 -9.74 21.61 -20.22
N THR A 682 -8.55 22.04 -19.76
CA THR A 682 -7.57 21.15 -19.12
C THR A 682 -7.49 21.48 -17.65
N LEU A 683 -7.63 20.44 -16.81
CA LEU A 683 -7.53 20.50 -15.35
C LEU A 683 -6.39 19.58 -14.88
N PRO A 684 -5.79 19.82 -13.73
CA PRO A 684 -4.63 19.06 -13.27
C PRO A 684 -5.02 17.69 -12.68
N GLY A 685 -5.00 16.63 -13.47
CA GLY A 685 -5.24 15.27 -13.04
C GLY A 685 -6.42 14.58 -13.72
N GLU A 686 -6.64 13.31 -13.39
CA GLU A 686 -7.72 12.50 -13.92
C GLU A 686 -9.10 13.10 -13.61
N ILE A 687 -10.00 13.10 -14.59
CA ILE A 687 -11.28 13.77 -14.51
C ILE A 687 -12.39 12.83 -14.03
N HIS A 688 -13.14 13.28 -13.01
CA HIS A 688 -14.37 12.63 -12.55
C HIS A 688 -15.50 13.66 -12.48
N ILE A 689 -16.59 13.41 -13.21
CA ILE A 689 -17.66 14.39 -13.45
C ILE A 689 -18.89 14.05 -12.61
N SER A 690 -19.43 15.05 -11.89
CA SER A 690 -20.68 14.94 -11.12
C SER A 690 -21.93 15.02 -11.97
N ASN A 691 -23.07 14.72 -11.37
CA ASN A 691 -24.37 15.13 -11.90
C ASN A 691 -24.47 16.67 -11.99
N PRO A 692 -25.19 17.20 -12.99
CA PRO A 692 -25.35 18.62 -13.19
C PRO A 692 -26.26 19.25 -12.10
N TYR A 693 -25.95 20.49 -11.73
CA TYR A 693 -26.77 21.29 -10.84
C TYR A 693 -26.82 22.76 -11.28
N LYS A 694 -28.00 23.25 -11.62
CA LYS A 694 -28.24 24.66 -12.01
C LYS A 694 -27.26 25.21 -13.05
N GLY A 695 -27.02 24.46 -14.13
CA GLY A 695 -26.13 24.90 -15.22
C GLY A 695 -24.64 24.72 -14.94
N VAL A 696 -24.28 24.01 -13.88
CA VAL A 696 -22.90 23.73 -13.46
C VAL A 696 -22.71 22.22 -13.32
N ILE A 697 -21.54 21.71 -13.72
CA ILE A 697 -21.03 20.40 -13.37
C ILE A 697 -19.86 20.56 -12.39
N PHE A 698 -19.75 19.63 -11.43
CA PHE A 698 -18.62 19.63 -10.51
C PHE A 698 -17.67 18.53 -10.93
N VAL A 699 -16.40 18.88 -11.02
CA VAL A 699 -15.37 18.06 -11.63
C VAL A 699 -14.26 17.85 -10.63
N ALA A 700 -14.02 16.61 -10.22
CA ALA A 700 -12.83 16.27 -9.48
C ALA A 700 -11.68 16.04 -10.46
N ALA A 701 -10.51 16.65 -10.18
CA ALA A 701 -9.30 16.49 -10.95
C ALA A 701 -8.09 16.60 -10.01
N GLY A 702 -7.38 15.48 -9.81
CA GLY A 702 -6.30 15.40 -8.82
C GLY A 702 -6.82 15.64 -7.40
N THR A 703 -6.28 16.63 -6.71
CA THR A 703 -6.68 17.01 -5.34
C THR A 703 -7.76 18.09 -5.31
N ASN A 704 -8.27 18.52 -6.45
CA ASN A 704 -9.20 19.64 -6.53
C ASN A 704 -10.59 19.22 -7.04
N CYS A 705 -11.62 19.87 -6.51
CA CYS A 705 -12.96 19.89 -7.06
C CYS A 705 -13.23 21.26 -7.70
N TYR A 706 -13.66 21.27 -8.94
CA TYR A 706 -13.93 22.47 -9.73
C TYR A 706 -15.43 22.59 -10.03
N ALA A 707 -15.98 23.80 -9.98
CA ALA A 707 -17.29 24.10 -10.54
C ALA A 707 -17.13 24.65 -11.95
N VAL A 708 -17.69 23.97 -12.94
CA VAL A 708 -17.53 24.29 -14.36
C VAL A 708 -18.88 24.54 -14.98
N THR A 709 -19.02 25.66 -15.69
CA THR A 709 -20.27 25.97 -16.39
C THR A 709 -20.49 25.01 -17.57
N ILE A 710 -21.70 24.52 -17.72
CA ILE A 710 -22.10 23.62 -18.82
C ILE A 710 -22.00 24.34 -20.19
N GLU A 711 -22.32 25.64 -20.23
CA GLU A 711 -22.43 26.40 -21.47
C GLU A 711 -21.09 26.57 -22.21
N ASN A 712 -20.02 26.88 -21.47
CA ASN A 712 -18.77 27.30 -22.09
C ASN A 712 -17.51 26.83 -21.39
N GLY A 713 -17.61 25.94 -20.37
CA GLY A 713 -16.45 25.39 -19.66
C GLY A 713 -15.75 26.36 -18.71
N THR A 714 -16.38 27.48 -18.34
CA THR A 714 -15.78 28.45 -17.42
C THR A 714 -15.70 27.85 -16.01
N VAL A 715 -14.52 27.89 -15.39
CA VAL A 715 -14.33 27.52 -13.99
C VAL A 715 -14.80 28.68 -13.10
N LEU A 716 -15.81 28.42 -12.28
CA LEU A 716 -16.36 29.38 -11.34
C LEU A 716 -15.60 29.46 -10.03
N TRP A 717 -15.23 28.29 -9.50
CA TRP A 717 -14.43 28.17 -8.29
C TRP A 717 -13.72 26.81 -8.25
N SER A 718 -12.74 26.69 -7.37
CA SER A 718 -12.10 25.43 -7.04
C SER A 718 -11.98 25.26 -5.53
N PHE A 719 -12.08 24.01 -5.07
CA PHE A 719 -11.87 23.60 -3.69
C PHE A 719 -10.76 22.56 -3.65
N ASN A 720 -9.75 22.75 -2.78
CA ASN A 720 -8.60 21.87 -2.67
C ASN A 720 -8.73 20.95 -1.45
N THR A 721 -8.53 19.64 -1.66
CA THR A 721 -8.31 18.63 -0.63
C THR A 721 -6.83 18.33 -0.50
N THR A 722 -6.39 17.68 0.59
CA THR A 722 -4.98 17.31 0.77
C THR A 722 -4.64 15.95 0.15
N GLY A 723 -5.65 15.15 -0.19
CA GLY A 723 -5.52 13.88 -0.91
C GLY A 723 -6.22 13.91 -2.26
N VAL A 724 -5.97 12.89 -3.10
CA VAL A 724 -6.60 12.78 -4.42
C VAL A 724 -8.08 12.43 -4.27
N ILE A 725 -8.90 12.98 -5.18
CA ILE A 725 -10.32 12.67 -5.34
C ILE A 725 -10.43 11.71 -6.53
N THR A 726 -10.76 10.46 -6.28
CA THR A 726 -10.79 9.39 -7.29
C THR A 726 -12.19 9.03 -7.77
N THR A 727 -13.21 9.72 -7.27
CA THR A 727 -14.61 9.47 -7.63
C THR A 727 -15.36 10.76 -7.96
N PRO A 728 -16.43 10.65 -8.75
CA PRO A 728 -17.28 11.80 -9.03
C PRO A 728 -17.85 12.42 -7.77
N PRO A 729 -17.84 13.76 -7.65
CA PRO A 729 -18.62 14.44 -6.62
C PRO A 729 -20.12 14.17 -6.77
N TYR A 730 -20.85 14.07 -5.68
CA TYR A 730 -22.32 13.97 -5.69
C TYR A 730 -22.95 15.28 -5.29
N THR A 731 -23.89 15.78 -6.10
CA THR A 731 -24.48 17.11 -5.86
C THR A 731 -25.99 17.01 -5.65
N THR A 732 -26.46 17.55 -4.55
CA THR A 732 -27.89 17.69 -4.26
C THR A 732 -28.15 18.86 -3.33
N GLU A 733 -29.33 19.50 -3.46
CA GLU A 733 -29.79 20.58 -2.58
C GLU A 733 -28.79 21.75 -2.40
N GLY A 734 -27.95 22.00 -3.40
CA GLY A 734 -26.94 23.07 -3.35
C GLY A 734 -25.68 22.75 -2.57
N ILE A 735 -25.47 21.48 -2.23
CA ILE A 735 -24.28 20.97 -1.57
C ILE A 735 -23.62 19.94 -2.49
N VAL A 736 -22.31 20.03 -2.59
CA VAL A 736 -21.42 19.06 -3.26
C VAL A 736 -20.78 18.20 -2.20
N TYR A 737 -20.94 16.91 -2.29
CA TYR A 737 -20.32 15.92 -1.42
C TYR A 737 -19.22 15.19 -2.18
N LEU A 738 -18.06 15.05 -1.60
CA LEU A 738 -16.94 14.32 -2.19
C LEU A 738 -16.11 13.58 -1.14
N GLY A 739 -15.69 12.37 -1.48
CA GLY A 739 -14.73 11.60 -0.72
C GLY A 739 -13.32 11.88 -1.23
N SER A 740 -12.34 11.85 -0.35
CA SER A 740 -10.93 12.04 -0.69
C SER A 740 -10.04 10.99 0.00
N TRP A 741 -8.92 10.73 -0.59
CA TRP A 741 -7.88 9.88 -0.01
C TRP A 741 -7.17 10.49 1.21
N ASP A 742 -7.43 11.79 1.50
CA ASP A 742 -7.03 12.41 2.76
C ASP A 742 -7.92 12.02 3.95
N THR A 743 -8.71 10.97 3.80
CA THR A 743 -9.60 10.39 4.80
C THR A 743 -10.89 11.15 5.08
N TYR A 744 -11.13 12.27 4.41
CA TYR A 744 -12.32 13.09 4.67
C TYR A 744 -13.43 12.89 3.62
N LEU A 745 -14.66 12.86 4.13
CA LEU A 745 -15.85 13.26 3.37
C LEU A 745 -16.04 14.76 3.53
N TYR A 746 -16.14 15.47 2.42
CA TYR A 746 -16.38 16.91 2.40
C TYR A 746 -17.79 17.22 1.93
N ALA A 747 -18.40 18.22 2.55
CA ALA A 747 -19.62 18.88 2.07
C ALA A 747 -19.32 20.34 1.79
N ILE A 748 -19.55 20.79 0.56
CA ILE A 748 -19.13 22.10 0.05
C ILE A 748 -20.36 22.81 -0.52
N TYR A 749 -20.50 24.12 -0.32
CA TYR A 749 -21.56 24.90 -0.96
C TYR A 749 -21.33 24.97 -2.46
N ALA A 750 -22.29 24.47 -3.25
CA ALA A 750 -22.21 24.43 -4.71
C ALA A 750 -22.09 25.81 -5.35
N VAL A 751 -22.59 26.87 -4.68
CA VAL A 751 -22.62 28.25 -5.21
C VAL A 751 -21.26 28.91 -5.20
N ASN A 752 -20.40 28.62 -4.23
CA ASN A 752 -19.15 29.39 -4.03
C ASN A 752 -17.94 28.55 -3.63
N GLY A 753 -18.09 27.22 -3.53
CA GLY A 753 -16.99 26.31 -3.17
C GLY A 753 -16.52 26.39 -1.72
N THR A 754 -17.26 27.08 -0.82
CA THR A 754 -16.87 27.14 0.58
C THR A 754 -17.24 25.87 1.34
N LEU A 755 -16.39 25.45 2.26
CA LEU A 755 -16.62 24.28 3.10
C LEU A 755 -17.83 24.52 4.00
N LYS A 756 -18.79 23.57 4.00
CA LYS A 756 -19.89 23.53 4.96
C LYS A 756 -19.51 22.73 6.19
N TRP A 757 -19.03 21.51 5.97
CA TRP A 757 -18.48 20.62 6.99
C TRP A 757 -17.60 19.54 6.32
N LYS A 758 -16.77 18.89 7.11
CA LYS A 758 -16.06 17.67 6.73
C LYS A 758 -16.16 16.63 7.85
N TYR A 759 -16.15 15.36 7.47
CA TYR A 759 -16.17 14.23 8.39
C TYR A 759 -14.96 13.33 8.13
N GLU A 760 -14.26 12.95 9.17
CA GLU A 760 -13.09 12.11 9.10
C GLU A 760 -13.46 10.64 9.23
N THR A 761 -12.96 9.81 8.31
CA THR A 761 -13.01 8.35 8.33
C THR A 761 -11.64 7.80 8.75
N GLY A 762 -11.55 6.50 9.03
CA GLY A 762 -10.27 5.90 9.42
C GLY A 762 -9.29 5.67 8.24
N TRP A 763 -9.75 5.81 6.97
CA TRP A 763 -8.94 5.70 5.76
C TRP A 763 -9.60 6.45 4.60
N GLY A 764 -8.99 6.35 3.40
CA GLY A 764 -9.49 7.01 2.18
C GLY A 764 -10.94 6.69 1.86
N VAL A 765 -11.67 7.68 1.35
CA VAL A 765 -13.05 7.57 0.89
C VAL A 765 -13.05 7.51 -0.63
N GLU A 766 -13.24 6.32 -1.19
CA GLU A 766 -13.22 6.06 -2.63
C GLU A 766 -14.61 5.65 -3.17
N THR A 767 -15.64 5.85 -2.42
CA THR A 767 -17.02 5.64 -2.88
C THR A 767 -17.68 6.95 -3.25
N ILE A 768 -18.55 6.93 -4.25
CA ILE A 768 -19.39 8.09 -4.58
C ILE A 768 -20.36 8.30 -3.41
N PRO A 769 -20.36 9.45 -2.75
CA PRO A 769 -21.31 9.71 -1.67
C PRO A 769 -22.76 9.62 -2.16
N LEU A 770 -23.64 8.98 -1.41
CA LEU A 770 -25.05 8.90 -1.70
C LEU A 770 -25.84 9.68 -0.63
N VAL A 771 -26.73 10.58 -1.05
CA VAL A 771 -27.61 11.30 -0.13
C VAL A 771 -29.02 10.76 -0.21
N SER A 772 -29.56 10.32 0.91
CA SER A 772 -30.95 9.90 1.02
C SER A 772 -31.53 10.35 2.36
N ASN A 773 -32.70 10.98 2.32
CA ASN A 773 -33.30 11.65 3.48
C ASN A 773 -32.34 12.70 4.09
N ASP A 774 -32.07 12.62 5.40
CA ASP A 774 -31.18 13.54 6.11
C ASP A 774 -29.74 12.98 6.27
N LEU A 775 -29.38 11.90 5.56
CA LEU A 775 -28.13 11.20 5.70
C LEU A 775 -27.31 11.18 4.40
N VAL A 776 -26.01 11.23 4.57
CA VAL A 776 -24.99 10.96 3.54
C VAL A 776 -24.36 9.61 3.85
N PHE A 777 -24.32 8.72 2.87
CA PHE A 777 -23.78 7.39 3.00
C PHE A 777 -22.50 7.27 2.19
N ILE A 778 -21.47 6.70 2.82
CA ILE A 778 -20.17 6.41 2.20
C ILE A 778 -19.60 5.11 2.71
N GLY A 779 -18.85 4.42 1.87
CA GLY A 779 -17.92 3.37 2.26
C GLY A 779 -16.51 3.94 2.34
N SER A 780 -15.68 3.36 3.18
CA SER A 780 -14.27 3.72 3.32
C SER A 780 -13.38 2.46 3.28
N HIS A 781 -12.14 2.65 2.95
CA HIS A 781 -11.11 1.60 3.00
C HIS A 781 -10.79 1.14 4.43
N ASP A 782 -11.29 1.84 5.45
CA ASP A 782 -11.16 1.45 6.86
C ASP A 782 -12.13 0.33 7.29
N ASN A 783 -12.77 -0.34 6.34
CA ASN A 783 -13.75 -1.40 6.51
C ASN A 783 -15.10 -0.93 7.05
N ASN A 784 -15.34 0.37 7.14
CA ASN A 784 -16.59 0.90 7.67
C ASN A 784 -17.46 1.54 6.59
N PHE A 785 -18.74 1.33 6.74
CA PHE A 785 -19.80 2.01 6.00
C PHE A 785 -20.45 3.03 6.92
N TYR A 786 -20.48 4.29 6.53
CA TYR A 786 -20.88 5.41 7.36
C TYR A 786 -22.21 6.00 6.92
N ALA A 787 -23.06 6.38 7.87
CA ALA A 787 -24.18 7.25 7.67
C ALA A 787 -24.02 8.53 8.49
N ILE A 788 -23.96 9.67 7.83
CA ILE A 788 -23.56 10.96 8.38
C ILE A 788 -24.68 11.95 8.14
N TYR A 789 -25.05 12.76 9.14
CA TYR A 789 -26.09 13.79 8.97
C TYR A 789 -25.67 14.84 7.97
N LYS A 790 -26.45 15.05 6.89
CA LYS A 790 -26.16 15.99 5.80
C LYS A 790 -26.09 17.46 6.25
N ASN A 791 -26.71 17.79 7.38
CA ASN A 791 -26.82 19.16 7.85
C ASN A 791 -25.55 19.65 8.56
N ASN A 792 -24.94 18.80 9.38
CA ASN A 792 -23.85 19.19 10.28
C ASN A 792 -22.62 18.27 10.23
N GLY A 793 -22.63 17.18 9.43
CA GLY A 793 -21.50 16.28 9.31
C GLY A 793 -21.27 15.35 10.53
N THR A 794 -22.25 15.21 11.45
CA THR A 794 -22.10 14.29 12.59
C THR A 794 -22.51 12.87 12.23
N LEU A 795 -21.81 11.90 12.79
CA LEU A 795 -22.12 10.48 12.59
C LEU A 795 -23.50 10.13 13.15
N ARG A 796 -24.30 9.42 12.36
CA ARG A 796 -25.54 8.82 12.79
C ARG A 796 -25.33 7.38 13.24
N TRP A 797 -24.75 6.55 12.35
CA TRP A 797 -24.35 5.17 12.61
C TRP A 797 -23.23 4.74 11.67
N LEU A 798 -22.53 3.69 12.02
CA LEU A 798 -21.56 3.02 11.16
C LEU A 798 -21.80 1.51 11.21
N PHE A 799 -21.44 0.83 10.12
CA PHE A 799 -21.46 -0.63 10.00
C PHE A 799 -20.06 -1.09 9.57
N THR A 800 -19.51 -2.10 10.25
CA THR A 800 -18.16 -2.58 9.99
C THR A 800 -18.18 -3.89 9.21
N CYS A 801 -17.51 -3.94 8.08
CA CYS A 801 -17.27 -5.12 7.24
C CYS A 801 -15.93 -5.77 7.60
N LYS A 802 -15.62 -6.90 6.97
CA LYS A 802 -14.31 -7.58 7.15
C LYS A 802 -13.20 -7.02 6.27
N ALA A 803 -13.53 -6.20 5.27
CA ALA A 803 -12.58 -5.62 4.33
C ALA A 803 -13.02 -4.21 3.89
N GLY A 804 -12.21 -3.53 3.08
CA GLY A 804 -12.49 -2.21 2.54
C GLY A 804 -13.76 -2.17 1.70
N ILE A 805 -14.36 -0.99 1.56
CA ILE A 805 -15.57 -0.78 0.78
C ILE A 805 -15.26 0.16 -0.37
N HIS A 806 -15.25 -0.38 -1.58
CA HIS A 806 -14.99 0.34 -2.84
C HIS A 806 -16.25 0.55 -3.67
N SER A 807 -17.24 -0.33 -3.51
CA SER A 807 -18.51 -0.22 -4.22
C SER A 807 -19.30 0.98 -3.72
N SER A 808 -19.70 1.85 -4.65
CA SER A 808 -20.55 2.98 -4.31
C SER A 808 -21.93 2.51 -3.88
N PRO A 809 -22.49 3.07 -2.79
CA PRO A 809 -23.77 2.64 -2.25
C PRO A 809 -24.94 3.00 -3.18
N VAL A 810 -25.95 2.16 -3.16
CA VAL A 810 -27.26 2.43 -3.79
C VAL A 810 -28.38 2.28 -2.76
N THR A 811 -29.50 2.95 -3.01
CA THR A 811 -30.65 2.88 -2.08
C THR A 811 -31.91 2.44 -2.78
N ASN A 812 -32.70 1.65 -2.06
CA ASN A 812 -34.05 1.33 -2.41
C ASN A 812 -34.96 1.51 -1.19
N LYS A 813 -36.00 2.35 -1.32
CA LYS A 813 -36.98 2.63 -0.24
C LYS A 813 -36.31 2.81 1.13
N GLU A 814 -36.35 1.78 1.99
CA GLU A 814 -35.87 1.77 3.37
C GLU A 814 -34.43 1.25 3.51
N TYR A 815 -33.84 0.72 2.44
CA TYR A 815 -32.59 -0.01 2.48
C TYR A 815 -31.47 0.73 1.78
N ILE A 816 -30.22 0.46 2.21
CA ILE A 816 -29.00 0.84 1.58
C ILE A 816 -28.19 -0.41 1.25
N LEU A 817 -27.67 -0.50 0.03
CA LEU A 817 -26.91 -1.64 -0.44
C LEU A 817 -25.51 -1.21 -0.89
N PHE A 818 -24.52 -2.03 -0.60
CA PHE A 818 -23.15 -1.84 -1.06
C PHE A 818 -22.41 -3.17 -1.10
N GLY A 819 -21.46 -3.29 -2.01
CA GLY A 819 -20.54 -4.41 -2.10
C GLY A 819 -19.30 -4.16 -1.25
N CYS A 820 -18.71 -5.20 -0.73
CA CYS A 820 -17.50 -5.14 0.07
C CYS A 820 -16.42 -6.08 -0.51
N ASP A 821 -15.17 -5.76 -0.24
CA ASP A 821 -14.02 -6.57 -0.66
C ASP A 821 -13.96 -7.93 0.04
N ASP A 822 -14.73 -8.12 1.11
CA ASP A 822 -14.92 -9.41 1.76
C ASP A 822 -15.80 -10.38 0.96
N GLY A 823 -16.28 -9.97 -0.21
CA GLY A 823 -17.08 -10.78 -1.12
C GLY A 823 -18.57 -10.82 -0.82
N TYR A 824 -19.04 -9.97 0.08
CA TYR A 824 -20.45 -9.85 0.40
C TYR A 824 -21.08 -8.60 -0.19
N LEU A 825 -22.30 -8.76 -0.69
CA LEU A 825 -23.25 -7.67 -0.89
C LEU A 825 -24.04 -7.50 0.40
N TYR A 826 -23.99 -6.32 0.98
CA TYR A 826 -24.69 -5.98 2.22
C TYR A 826 -25.94 -5.15 1.93
N CYS A 827 -27.01 -5.46 2.66
CA CYS A 827 -28.23 -4.67 2.69
C CYS A 827 -28.52 -4.26 4.14
N LEU A 828 -28.51 -2.95 4.39
CA LEU A 828 -28.77 -2.39 5.71
C LEU A 828 -30.05 -1.56 5.73
N ASN A 829 -30.66 -1.44 6.90
CA ASN A 829 -31.70 -0.45 7.12
C ASN A 829 -31.10 0.96 7.16
N LYS A 830 -31.56 1.88 6.32
CA LYS A 830 -31.03 3.24 6.20
C LYS A 830 -31.07 4.06 7.49
N THR A 831 -32.03 3.78 8.34
CA THR A 831 -32.32 4.64 9.51
C THR A 831 -31.39 4.35 10.68
N ASN A 832 -31.05 3.07 10.90
CA ASN A 832 -30.32 2.64 12.09
C ASN A 832 -29.06 1.81 11.80
N GLY A 833 -28.81 1.43 10.53
CA GLY A 833 -27.63 0.67 10.12
C GLY A 833 -27.70 -0.82 10.43
N ASP A 834 -28.85 -1.33 10.88
CA ASP A 834 -29.00 -2.75 11.15
C ASP A 834 -28.91 -3.58 9.87
N LEU A 835 -28.19 -4.70 9.95
CA LEU A 835 -28.08 -5.64 8.84
C LEU A 835 -29.44 -6.29 8.60
N VAL A 836 -29.93 -6.15 7.37
CA VAL A 836 -31.17 -6.79 6.91
C VAL A 836 -30.84 -8.16 6.33
N TRP A 837 -29.86 -8.21 5.43
CA TRP A 837 -29.29 -9.43 4.90
C TRP A 837 -27.90 -9.16 4.29
N SER A 838 -27.14 -10.21 4.10
CA SER A 838 -25.93 -10.23 3.29
C SER A 838 -25.97 -11.40 2.31
N PHE A 839 -25.38 -11.22 1.15
CA PHE A 839 -25.34 -12.25 0.11
C PHE A 839 -23.91 -12.44 -0.37
N SER A 840 -23.45 -13.69 -0.33
CA SER A 840 -22.19 -14.09 -0.98
C SER A 840 -22.52 -14.93 -2.21
N PRO A 841 -22.02 -14.63 -3.40
CA PRO A 841 -22.26 -15.40 -4.61
C PRO A 841 -21.80 -16.86 -4.53
N GLY A 842 -21.00 -17.22 -3.51
CA GLY A 842 -20.44 -18.56 -3.35
C GLY A 842 -19.46 -18.97 -4.47
N GLU A 843 -19.16 -18.04 -5.34
CA GLU A 843 -18.20 -18.21 -6.43
C GLU A 843 -16.83 -17.88 -5.87
N THR A 844 -16.09 -18.91 -5.48
CA THR A 844 -14.68 -18.72 -5.12
C THR A 844 -13.89 -18.35 -6.35
N ILE A 845 -13.27 -17.16 -6.33
CA ILE A 845 -12.14 -16.98 -7.24
C ILE A 845 -11.02 -17.88 -6.73
N GLN A 846 -10.47 -18.68 -7.59
CA GLN A 846 -9.33 -19.55 -7.32
C GLN A 846 -8.08 -18.81 -6.85
N ASN A 847 -8.14 -17.52 -6.43
CA ASN A 847 -6.94 -16.70 -6.26
C ASN A 847 -7.01 -15.63 -5.19
N TRP A 848 -8.09 -15.55 -4.39
CA TRP A 848 -8.13 -14.61 -3.26
C TRP A 848 -7.83 -15.28 -1.95
N ILE A 849 -6.93 -14.68 -1.24
CA ILE A 849 -6.40 -15.16 0.00
C ILE A 849 -7.43 -15.00 1.11
N ASN A 850 -7.88 -16.09 1.71
CA ASN A 850 -8.75 -16.19 2.87
C ASN A 850 -10.13 -15.53 2.81
N TYR A 851 -10.59 -15.10 1.66
CA TYR A 851 -12.01 -14.92 1.46
C TYR A 851 -12.47 -16.06 0.56
N ASP A 852 -13.36 -16.92 1.05
CA ASP A 852 -14.06 -17.92 0.23
C ASP A 852 -14.94 -17.26 -0.84
N THR A 853 -14.73 -15.95 -1.10
CA THR A 853 -15.62 -15.09 -1.87
C THR A 853 -14.85 -14.05 -2.68
N THR A 854 -15.41 -13.65 -3.80
CA THR A 854 -14.89 -12.58 -4.67
C THR A 854 -15.34 -11.21 -4.18
N PRO A 855 -14.46 -10.19 -4.12
CA PRO A 855 -14.87 -8.83 -3.83
C PRO A 855 -15.97 -8.34 -4.75
N ILE A 856 -17.00 -7.71 -4.20
CA ILE A 856 -18.03 -7.05 -4.97
C ILE A 856 -17.62 -5.60 -5.16
N LEU A 857 -16.79 -5.36 -6.17
CA LEU A 857 -16.32 -4.04 -6.56
C LEU A 857 -17.26 -3.34 -7.54
N SER A 858 -18.25 -4.06 -8.06
CA SER A 858 -19.14 -3.56 -9.11
C SER A 858 -20.05 -2.43 -8.62
N ASN A 859 -20.34 -1.48 -9.52
CA ASN A 859 -21.45 -0.56 -9.30
C ASN A 859 -22.78 -1.31 -9.38
N ILE A 860 -23.48 -1.33 -8.28
CA ILE A 860 -24.77 -1.99 -8.11
C ILE A 860 -25.83 -1.17 -8.87
N ALA A 861 -26.75 -1.84 -9.56
CA ALA A 861 -27.96 -1.23 -10.11
C ALA A 861 -29.18 -1.81 -9.38
N VAL A 862 -30.16 -0.98 -9.09
CA VAL A 862 -31.38 -1.36 -8.36
C VAL A 862 -32.60 -0.86 -9.12
N ASP A 863 -33.59 -1.71 -9.32
CA ASP A 863 -34.96 -1.32 -9.65
C ASP A 863 -35.88 -1.49 -8.42
N ASN A 864 -37.18 -1.41 -8.61
CA ASN A 864 -38.13 -1.38 -7.49
C ASN A 864 -37.99 -2.54 -6.49
N GLU A 865 -37.63 -3.74 -6.93
CA GLU A 865 -37.60 -4.95 -6.11
C GLU A 865 -36.40 -5.85 -6.39
N THR A 866 -35.51 -5.46 -7.31
CA THR A 866 -34.41 -6.32 -7.73
C THR A 866 -33.10 -5.54 -7.73
N THR A 867 -32.06 -6.17 -7.20
CA THR A 867 -30.67 -5.67 -7.19
C THR A 867 -29.85 -6.43 -8.21
N TYR A 868 -29.10 -5.71 -9.05
CA TYR A 868 -28.24 -6.28 -10.08
C TYR A 868 -26.79 -5.89 -9.84
N PHE A 869 -25.89 -6.87 -9.90
CA PHE A 869 -24.46 -6.65 -9.77
C PHE A 869 -23.68 -7.73 -10.52
N GLY A 870 -22.47 -7.38 -10.94
CA GLY A 870 -21.57 -8.28 -11.61
C GLY A 870 -20.44 -8.73 -10.71
N VAL A 871 -20.13 -10.01 -10.73
CA VAL A 871 -19.00 -10.58 -10.02
C VAL A 871 -18.51 -11.84 -10.73
N ASN A 872 -17.19 -11.93 -10.91
CA ASN A 872 -16.54 -13.15 -11.43
C ASN A 872 -17.10 -13.69 -12.76
N GLY A 873 -17.37 -12.83 -13.72
CA GLY A 873 -17.96 -13.25 -14.99
C GLY A 873 -19.44 -13.63 -14.92
N PHE A 874 -20.10 -13.35 -13.79
CA PHE A 874 -21.54 -13.53 -13.65
C PHE A 874 -22.25 -12.20 -13.37
N ILE A 875 -23.46 -12.07 -13.85
CA ILE A 875 -24.41 -11.04 -13.44
C ILE A 875 -25.52 -11.69 -12.62
N TYR A 876 -25.75 -11.17 -11.43
CA TYR A 876 -26.79 -11.64 -10.52
C TYR A 876 -27.95 -10.65 -10.49
N ALA A 877 -29.16 -11.16 -10.38
CA ALA A 877 -30.35 -10.43 -9.99
C ALA A 877 -30.92 -11.05 -8.71
N LEU A 878 -30.98 -10.25 -7.64
CA LEU A 878 -31.51 -10.65 -6.35
C LEU A 878 -32.83 -9.92 -6.10
N ILE A 879 -33.82 -10.64 -5.57
CA ILE A 879 -35.05 -10.04 -5.07
C ILE A 879 -34.77 -9.44 -3.69
N LEU A 880 -35.13 -8.17 -3.50
CA LEU A 880 -34.93 -7.41 -2.27
C LEU A 880 -35.90 -7.82 -1.18
#